data_d12624df4f10dee40c66d37667212eda
#
_entry.id   d12624df4f10dee40c66d37667212eda
#
_cell.length_a   1.000
_cell.length_b   1.000
_cell.length_c   1.000
_cell.angle_alpha   90.00
_cell.angle_beta   90.00
_cell.angle_gamma   90.00
#
_symmetry.space_group_name_H-M   'P 1'
#
loop_
_entity.id
_entity.type
_entity.pdbx_description
1 polymer ?
#
loop_
_entity_poly.entity_id
_entity_poly.type
_entity_poly.pdbx_seq_one_letter_code
_entity_poly.pdbx_strand_id
1 'polypeptide(L)'
;MRRSKRNALWNLLGTCLLCLCSHTSAQTAKTAEQYRLTSWTLESAAPADIWALAQGGDGFLWLGTGTGLYRFDGVRFEHYKLAPGESFRSTDITALSMLPDGSLWIGFFYGGASVLKAGHVTRYTDRDGFPSGMVIAFAQAGDGSLWAASRGGLARFNGRHWQTIGSDWSYPAKRADWVMADREGTLWVTTGDQLVFLRKGSRHFKSTGERVDPDAILVQAPDGTLWLSDGLHGTRALPGLSAEHPSPDLKQTPAKTSFARSKRLLFDHDGRLWGTDAARGGIYRVSSPSRLEDGRSLQPADIDGVFNRSDGLPSDVAVPLLEDREGTLWAGTNLGLSSFHLNKVQVPTTVKMWPATKSAFAASDVGGIWMANGGSLLRATAQNAEVISLGLPNIGAALYAPDKTLWVVGYNCLGRVVNGRFVPLELPVASKHVIVQAIASDRQGGLWASFANNGLYHWHQNRWTRIDQGPGLDAITPTALALDATGRLWAGYPQNRVLSIDGQTRQLFGSAQGLHVGNIATIDTSAGDLLVGGDGGLARLHHGRFESLSIAEPRVLAGVSGIVRTDRGDVWVNGSRGVVHIDADAFHKGFDGSSYHAAFDLFDYHDGLPGIALQASPVSTAIIDAQGRIWFNTNQGVAWIDPAHLRRNPIAPSVFIQGLTTGDRRYSDLQSLRLPQHTSNVRLDYTATSLAIPDRVRFRYKLDGVDEQWQDGGTRREAFYSNLGPGKYRFHVTATNDDGVWSGRGASIDFSIAPQFFQTSWFRLLCAAAGLLLVAALYLWWLRLMSGRIRLRLEERTRERERIARELHDTLLQGVQGLLLRLQALAAGLPAGDHRRSALDEAVDQARDMLIEGRDKIVALRGTDQARGQLTESIQAIGEELASTYGIPFRVTTSGAEKPLCPPACDEVVEIVREAMRNAFIHAEAKLIQIDISYRPQSLRIDVRDDGRGMQASTIRQRRLEGHWGLVGMHERAEKLGATLTIRRGEPSGTYVVLAIPGHVVFGPQPFRRRPI
;
A
#
# COMPACT_ATOMS: atom_id res chain seq x y z
N MET A 1 28.31 -77.92 -16.01
CA MET A 1 28.03 -77.00 -17.13
C MET A 1 26.52 -76.72 -17.40
N ARG A 2 25.51 -77.26 -16.67
CA ARG A 2 24.08 -76.97 -16.89
C ARG A 2 23.44 -75.93 -15.93
N ARG A 3 24.14 -75.49 -14.87
CA ARG A 3 23.64 -74.45 -13.96
C ARG A 3 24.04 -72.99 -14.35
N SER A 4 25.11 -72.83 -15.14
CA SER A 4 25.54 -71.48 -15.55
C SER A 4 24.72 -70.86 -16.68
N LYS A 5 24.14 -71.64 -17.55
CA LYS A 5 23.29 -71.16 -18.67
C LYS A 5 21.88 -70.71 -18.22
N ARG A 6 21.38 -71.20 -17.10
CA ARG A 6 20.02 -70.87 -16.59
C ARG A 6 20.01 -69.49 -15.86
N ASN A 7 21.11 -69.12 -15.22
CA ASN A 7 21.27 -67.81 -14.56
C ASN A 7 21.52 -66.68 -15.56
N ALA A 8 22.15 -66.98 -16.70
CA ALA A 8 22.32 -65.96 -17.77
C ALA A 8 21.01 -65.63 -18.47
N LEU A 9 20.10 -66.61 -18.63
CA LEU A 9 18.78 -66.35 -19.24
C LEU A 9 17.83 -65.54 -18.31
N TRP A 10 17.90 -65.79 -16.99
CA TRP A 10 17.11 -65.04 -16.03
C TRP A 10 17.60 -63.58 -15.83
N ASN A 11 18.92 -63.35 -15.94
CA ASN A 11 19.47 -62.00 -15.93
C ASN A 11 19.17 -61.23 -17.24
N LEU A 12 19.10 -61.88 -18.39
CA LEU A 12 18.70 -61.22 -19.64
C LEU A 12 17.20 -60.91 -19.67
N LEU A 13 16.33 -61.81 -19.18
CA LEU A 13 14.90 -61.55 -19.05
C LEU A 13 14.59 -60.46 -17.99
N GLY A 14 15.33 -60.44 -16.87
CA GLY A 14 15.20 -59.39 -15.85
C GLY A 14 15.61 -58.02 -16.35
N THR A 15 16.66 -57.93 -17.16
CA THR A 15 17.15 -56.67 -17.73
C THR A 15 16.23 -56.18 -18.86
N CYS A 16 15.65 -57.05 -19.66
CA CYS A 16 14.64 -56.68 -20.67
C CYS A 16 13.31 -56.27 -20.05
N LEU A 17 12.86 -56.90 -18.94
CA LEU A 17 11.63 -56.45 -18.24
C LEU A 17 11.87 -55.11 -17.53
N LEU A 18 13.04 -54.80 -16.97
CA LEU A 18 13.38 -53.52 -16.41
C LEU A 18 13.49 -52.40 -17.48
N CYS A 19 13.96 -52.72 -18.68
CA CYS A 19 13.99 -51.78 -19.80
C CYS A 19 12.60 -51.50 -20.43
N LEU A 20 11.63 -52.43 -20.33
CA LEU A 20 10.28 -52.26 -20.83
C LEU A 20 9.37 -51.50 -19.84
N CYS A 21 9.69 -51.49 -18.53
CA CYS A 21 8.98 -50.72 -17.52
C CYS A 21 9.41 -49.26 -17.42
N SER A 22 10.57 -48.90 -18.02
CA SER A 22 11.08 -47.53 -17.94
C SER A 22 10.64 -46.58 -19.03
N HIS A 23 9.76 -47.04 -19.97
CA HIS A 23 9.30 -46.20 -21.09
C HIS A 23 7.86 -45.72 -20.98
N THR A 24 7.13 -46.04 -19.91
CA THR A 24 5.72 -45.61 -19.76
C THR A 24 5.46 -44.59 -18.67
N SER A 25 6.50 -44.13 -17.95
CA SER A 25 6.32 -43.17 -16.83
C SER A 25 6.78 -41.72 -17.10
N ALA A 26 7.25 -41.42 -18.32
CA ALA A 26 7.91 -40.13 -18.57
C ALA A 26 6.99 -39.06 -19.21
N GLN A 27 5.70 -39.34 -19.39
CA GLN A 27 4.88 -38.46 -20.24
C GLN A 27 3.82 -37.60 -19.51
N THR A 28 3.62 -37.74 -18.23
CA THR A 28 2.51 -37.05 -17.53
C THR A 28 2.89 -35.89 -16.63
N ALA A 29 4.15 -35.51 -16.56
CA ALA A 29 4.62 -34.49 -15.61
C ALA A 29 4.77 -33.07 -16.18
N LYS A 30 4.26 -32.78 -17.39
CA LYS A 30 4.75 -31.61 -18.15
C LYS A 30 4.02 -30.27 -17.97
N THR A 31 2.90 -30.16 -17.27
CA THR A 31 2.07 -28.96 -17.46
C THR A 31 1.43 -28.34 -16.22
N ALA A 32 1.56 -28.93 -15.05
CA ALA A 32 1.00 -28.37 -13.82
C ALA A 32 1.66 -27.02 -13.41
N GLU A 33 2.86 -26.73 -13.89
CA GLU A 33 3.69 -25.58 -13.44
C GLU A 33 3.29 -24.24 -14.05
N GLN A 34 2.52 -24.23 -15.13
CA GLN A 34 2.03 -22.99 -15.72
C GLN A 34 0.87 -22.36 -14.96
N TYR A 35 0.21 -23.13 -14.12
CA TYR A 35 -0.95 -22.69 -13.37
C TYR A 35 -0.70 -22.81 -11.87
N ARG A 36 -1.08 -21.77 -11.16
CA ARG A 36 -1.23 -21.84 -9.71
C ARG A 36 -2.59 -22.41 -9.39
N LEU A 37 -2.59 -23.56 -8.73
CA LEU A 37 -3.77 -24.16 -8.16
C LEU A 37 -3.97 -23.65 -6.73
N THR A 38 -5.11 -23.02 -6.49
CA THR A 38 -5.55 -22.64 -5.14
C THR A 38 -6.84 -23.37 -4.84
N SER A 39 -6.92 -24.03 -3.68
CA SER A 39 -8.08 -24.85 -3.32
C SER A 39 -8.66 -24.41 -1.98
N TRP A 40 -9.97 -24.36 -1.92
CA TRP A 40 -10.75 -24.11 -0.71
C TRP A 40 -11.51 -25.40 -0.39
N THR A 41 -11.31 -25.89 0.82
CA THR A 41 -11.92 -27.13 1.35
C THR A 41 -12.96 -26.80 2.41
N LEU A 42 -13.58 -27.82 2.97
CA LEU A 42 -14.48 -27.67 4.11
C LEU A 42 -13.81 -26.96 5.31
N GLU A 43 -12.49 -27.13 5.50
CA GLU A 43 -11.73 -26.45 6.55
C GLU A 43 -11.65 -24.94 6.32
N SER A 44 -11.64 -24.50 5.06
CA SER A 44 -11.71 -23.08 4.67
C SER A 44 -13.14 -22.59 4.47
N ALA A 45 -14.14 -23.31 5.01
CA ALA A 45 -15.57 -23.01 4.90
C ALA A 45 -16.14 -23.04 3.46
N ALA A 46 -15.48 -23.72 2.53
CA ALA A 46 -16.04 -23.97 1.21
C ALA A 46 -17.22 -24.96 1.31
N PRO A 47 -18.31 -24.78 0.55
CA PRO A 47 -19.40 -25.75 0.53
C PRO A 47 -18.96 -27.05 -0.12
N ALA A 48 -19.59 -28.14 0.30
CA ALA A 48 -19.48 -29.42 -0.37
C ALA A 48 -20.43 -29.52 -1.57
N ASP A 49 -20.25 -30.58 -2.40
CA ASP A 49 -21.11 -30.93 -3.53
C ASP A 49 -21.40 -29.74 -4.43
N ILE A 50 -20.34 -29.12 -4.96
CA ILE A 50 -20.47 -28.03 -5.92
C ILE A 50 -20.76 -28.64 -7.30
N TRP A 51 -21.99 -28.42 -7.81
CA TRP A 51 -22.48 -28.99 -9.07
C TRP A 51 -22.57 -27.96 -10.20
N ALA A 52 -22.68 -26.69 -9.88
CA ALA A 52 -22.82 -25.62 -10.85
C ALA A 52 -22.06 -24.35 -10.42
N LEU A 53 -21.50 -23.65 -11.40
CA LEU A 53 -20.84 -22.37 -11.23
C LEU A 53 -21.40 -21.34 -12.21
N ALA A 54 -21.54 -20.09 -11.78
CA ALA A 54 -21.86 -18.96 -12.65
C ALA A 54 -21.20 -17.70 -12.08
N GLN A 55 -20.82 -16.75 -12.93
CA GLN A 55 -20.31 -15.45 -12.47
C GLN A 55 -21.37 -14.38 -12.68
N GLY A 56 -21.62 -13.57 -11.64
CA GLY A 56 -22.50 -12.42 -11.72
C GLY A 56 -21.87 -11.23 -12.43
N GLY A 57 -22.68 -10.33 -12.96
CA GLY A 57 -22.21 -9.04 -13.49
C GLY A 57 -21.52 -8.15 -12.43
N ASP A 58 -21.82 -8.41 -11.16
CA ASP A 58 -21.19 -7.84 -9.97
C ASP A 58 -19.81 -8.46 -9.66
N GLY A 59 -19.43 -9.52 -10.36
CA GLY A 59 -18.15 -10.22 -10.22
C GLY A 59 -18.13 -11.34 -9.18
N PHE A 60 -19.19 -11.52 -8.38
CA PHE A 60 -19.27 -12.66 -7.48
C PHE A 60 -19.34 -13.97 -8.25
N LEU A 61 -18.66 -14.99 -7.75
CA LEU A 61 -18.83 -16.36 -8.19
C LEU A 61 -20.01 -16.98 -7.42
N TRP A 62 -21.00 -17.47 -8.16
CA TRP A 62 -22.16 -18.18 -7.63
C TRP A 62 -21.95 -19.68 -7.70
N LEU A 63 -22.22 -20.37 -6.61
CA LEU A 63 -22.04 -21.81 -6.47
C LEU A 63 -23.38 -22.46 -6.18
N GLY A 64 -23.82 -23.37 -7.08
CA GLY A 64 -24.93 -24.28 -6.87
C GLY A 64 -24.42 -25.55 -6.23
N THR A 65 -24.94 -25.88 -5.06
CA THR A 65 -24.45 -27.00 -4.24
C THR A 65 -25.58 -27.94 -3.82
N GLY A 66 -25.24 -29.08 -3.23
CA GLY A 66 -26.23 -29.97 -2.60
C GLY A 66 -26.92 -29.39 -1.38
N THR A 67 -26.35 -28.27 -0.80
CA THR A 67 -26.87 -27.66 0.42
C THR A 67 -27.43 -26.24 0.22
N GLY A 68 -27.48 -25.76 -1.02
CA GLY A 68 -28.04 -24.46 -1.35
C GLY A 68 -27.19 -23.61 -2.29
N LEU A 69 -27.56 -22.35 -2.38
CA LEU A 69 -26.88 -21.34 -3.20
C LEU A 69 -25.87 -20.58 -2.36
N TYR A 70 -24.64 -20.51 -2.83
CA TYR A 70 -23.57 -19.72 -2.21
C TYR A 70 -23.06 -18.67 -3.19
N ARG A 71 -22.52 -17.60 -2.66
CA ARG A 71 -21.70 -16.65 -3.41
C ARG A 71 -20.31 -16.52 -2.80
N PHE A 72 -19.32 -16.23 -3.63
CA PHE A 72 -17.92 -16.18 -3.25
C PHE A 72 -17.28 -14.91 -3.83
N ASP A 73 -16.53 -14.18 -3.02
CA ASP A 73 -15.87 -12.93 -3.39
C ASP A 73 -14.36 -13.08 -3.62
N GLY A 74 -13.89 -14.33 -3.69
CA GLY A 74 -12.48 -14.70 -3.77
C GLY A 74 -11.86 -15.05 -2.40
N VAL A 75 -12.49 -14.63 -1.29
CA VAL A 75 -11.99 -14.88 0.08
C VAL A 75 -13.02 -15.57 0.96
N ARG A 76 -14.29 -15.17 0.88
CA ARG A 76 -15.34 -15.63 1.79
C ARG A 76 -16.48 -16.29 1.02
N PHE A 77 -16.91 -17.46 1.50
CA PHE A 77 -18.14 -18.11 1.07
C PHE A 77 -19.30 -17.59 1.90
N GLU A 78 -20.35 -17.14 1.22
CA GLU A 78 -21.57 -16.67 1.86
C GLU A 78 -22.74 -17.53 1.39
N HIS A 79 -23.40 -18.20 2.32
CA HIS A 79 -24.67 -18.88 2.03
C HIS A 79 -25.73 -17.81 1.72
N TYR A 80 -26.28 -17.82 0.49
CA TYR A 80 -27.21 -16.79 0.07
C TYR A 80 -28.55 -16.95 0.76
N LYS A 81 -28.94 -15.95 1.52
CA LYS A 81 -30.22 -15.92 2.25
C LYS A 81 -31.24 -15.13 1.46
N LEU A 82 -32.38 -15.73 1.20
CA LEU A 82 -33.53 -15.07 0.58
C LEU A 82 -34.23 -14.12 1.55
N ALA A 83 -35.07 -13.26 1.01
CA ALA A 83 -35.92 -12.39 1.81
C ALA A 83 -36.86 -13.21 2.71
N PRO A 84 -37.28 -12.68 3.88
CA PRO A 84 -38.20 -13.38 4.80
C PRO A 84 -39.47 -13.82 4.08
N GLY A 85 -39.80 -15.11 4.15
CA GLY A 85 -40.95 -15.70 3.49
C GLY A 85 -40.69 -16.27 2.09
N GLU A 86 -39.51 -16.02 1.52
CA GLU A 86 -39.08 -16.66 0.27
C GLU A 86 -38.28 -17.94 0.51
N SER A 87 -38.37 -18.90 -0.38
CA SER A 87 -37.56 -20.13 -0.36
C SER A 87 -37.33 -20.66 -1.76
N PHE A 88 -36.20 -21.33 -1.98
CA PHE A 88 -36.00 -22.14 -3.17
C PHE A 88 -36.89 -23.38 -3.12
N ARG A 89 -37.11 -24.00 -4.28
CA ARG A 89 -37.85 -25.28 -4.37
C ARG A 89 -37.11 -26.41 -3.66
N SER A 90 -35.80 -26.43 -3.81
CA SER A 90 -34.89 -27.41 -3.21
C SER A 90 -33.56 -26.73 -2.87
N THR A 91 -32.79 -27.34 -2.02
CA THR A 91 -31.41 -26.92 -1.75
C THR A 91 -30.41 -27.53 -2.71
N ASP A 92 -30.78 -28.63 -3.39
CA ASP A 92 -29.92 -29.41 -4.25
C ASP A 92 -29.90 -28.82 -5.68
N ILE A 93 -28.94 -27.94 -5.95
CA ILE A 93 -28.81 -27.12 -7.14
C ILE A 93 -27.82 -27.77 -8.11
N THR A 94 -28.27 -28.08 -9.31
CA THR A 94 -27.49 -28.81 -10.35
C THR A 94 -27.11 -27.97 -11.56
N ALA A 95 -27.78 -26.83 -11.77
CA ALA A 95 -27.50 -25.94 -12.89
C ALA A 95 -27.66 -24.48 -12.48
N LEU A 96 -26.74 -23.64 -12.94
CA LEU A 96 -26.80 -22.19 -12.83
C LEU A 96 -26.56 -21.55 -14.19
N SER A 97 -27.29 -20.48 -14.49
CA SER A 97 -27.04 -19.63 -15.66
C SER A 97 -27.34 -18.19 -15.33
N MET A 98 -26.34 -17.33 -15.47
CA MET A 98 -26.47 -15.86 -15.33
C MET A 98 -26.81 -15.28 -16.70
N LEU A 99 -27.91 -14.56 -16.80
CA LEU A 99 -28.29 -13.88 -18.04
C LEU A 99 -27.79 -12.43 -18.04
N PRO A 100 -27.65 -11.81 -19.23
CA PRO A 100 -27.17 -10.40 -19.34
C PRO A 100 -28.06 -9.39 -18.63
N ASP A 101 -29.33 -9.72 -18.35
CA ASP A 101 -30.26 -8.84 -17.60
C ASP A 101 -30.08 -8.91 -16.08
N GLY A 102 -29.03 -9.63 -15.61
CA GLY A 102 -28.70 -9.83 -14.21
C GLY A 102 -29.56 -10.89 -13.50
N SER A 103 -30.40 -11.63 -14.21
CA SER A 103 -31.18 -12.73 -13.62
C SER A 103 -30.34 -14.00 -13.53
N LEU A 104 -30.32 -14.65 -12.35
CA LEU A 104 -29.70 -15.94 -12.11
C LEU A 104 -30.76 -17.05 -12.19
N TRP A 105 -30.67 -17.92 -13.20
CA TRP A 105 -31.50 -19.09 -13.34
C TRP A 105 -30.88 -20.28 -12.63
N ILE A 106 -31.69 -20.98 -11.86
CA ILE A 106 -31.30 -22.03 -10.93
C ILE A 106 -32.10 -23.31 -11.26
N GLY A 107 -31.41 -24.36 -11.57
CA GLY A 107 -32.02 -25.70 -11.84
C GLY A 107 -31.73 -26.66 -10.68
N PHE A 108 -32.69 -27.53 -10.39
CA PHE A 108 -32.63 -28.43 -9.23
C PHE A 108 -32.54 -29.89 -9.62
N PHE A 109 -31.97 -30.70 -8.74
CA PHE A 109 -31.83 -32.16 -8.91
C PHE A 109 -33.20 -32.86 -9.07
N TYR A 110 -34.16 -32.48 -8.25
CA TYR A 110 -35.53 -33.07 -8.28
C TYR A 110 -36.47 -32.39 -9.27
N GLY A 111 -35.93 -31.63 -10.21
CA GLY A 111 -36.66 -30.89 -11.24
C GLY A 111 -37.19 -29.55 -10.80
N GLY A 112 -37.64 -28.79 -11.78
CA GLY A 112 -38.06 -27.40 -11.62
C GLY A 112 -36.91 -26.41 -11.71
N ALA A 113 -37.26 -25.15 -11.85
CA ALA A 113 -36.33 -24.04 -11.91
C ALA A 113 -36.77 -22.89 -11.02
N SER A 114 -35.84 -22.06 -10.66
CA SER A 114 -36.12 -20.77 -10.05
C SER A 114 -35.31 -19.69 -10.75
N VAL A 115 -35.80 -18.44 -10.74
CA VAL A 115 -35.04 -17.29 -11.16
C VAL A 115 -34.89 -16.33 -9.98
N LEU A 116 -33.67 -15.94 -9.70
CA LEU A 116 -33.33 -14.90 -8.72
C LEU A 116 -33.03 -13.61 -9.47
N LYS A 117 -33.82 -12.54 -9.22
CA LYS A 117 -33.65 -11.25 -9.83
C LYS A 117 -33.91 -10.15 -8.80
N ALA A 118 -32.95 -9.26 -8.65
CA ALA A 118 -33.02 -8.14 -7.66
C ALA A 118 -33.37 -8.60 -6.23
N GLY A 119 -32.88 -9.77 -5.81
CA GLY A 119 -33.13 -10.34 -4.48
C GLY A 119 -34.44 -11.13 -4.34
N HIS A 120 -35.30 -11.16 -5.35
CA HIS A 120 -36.56 -11.89 -5.34
C HIS A 120 -36.50 -13.17 -6.14
N VAL A 121 -37.19 -14.21 -5.67
CA VAL A 121 -37.23 -15.54 -6.28
C VAL A 121 -38.59 -15.84 -6.90
N THR A 122 -38.60 -16.17 -8.18
CA THR A 122 -39.76 -16.77 -8.85
C THR A 122 -39.50 -18.25 -9.10
N ARG A 123 -40.44 -19.11 -8.78
CA ARG A 123 -40.32 -20.57 -8.87
C ARG A 123 -41.15 -21.11 -10.02
N TYR A 124 -40.62 -22.10 -10.73
CA TYR A 124 -41.30 -22.79 -11.84
C TYR A 124 -41.28 -24.29 -11.60
N THR A 125 -42.44 -24.89 -11.75
CA THR A 125 -42.68 -26.31 -11.49
C THR A 125 -43.31 -26.98 -12.73
N ASP A 126 -43.70 -28.25 -12.58
CA ASP A 126 -44.49 -28.95 -13.56
C ASP A 126 -45.83 -28.29 -13.89
N ARG A 127 -46.45 -27.59 -12.91
CA ARG A 127 -47.67 -26.81 -13.10
C ARG A 127 -47.45 -25.59 -14.00
N ASP A 128 -46.21 -25.09 -14.04
CA ASP A 128 -45.81 -23.96 -14.88
C ASP A 128 -45.26 -24.43 -16.26
N GLY A 129 -45.41 -25.73 -16.58
CA GLY A 129 -44.94 -26.33 -17.82
C GLY A 129 -43.49 -26.75 -17.85
N PHE A 130 -42.78 -26.74 -16.68
CA PHE A 130 -41.37 -27.17 -16.59
C PHE A 130 -41.31 -28.72 -16.52
N PRO A 131 -40.41 -29.38 -17.27
CA PRO A 131 -40.33 -30.86 -17.25
C PRO A 131 -39.79 -31.36 -15.91
N SER A 132 -40.22 -32.57 -15.53
CA SER A 132 -39.71 -33.26 -14.35
C SER A 132 -38.24 -33.69 -14.53
N GLY A 133 -37.62 -34.12 -13.43
CA GLY A 133 -36.26 -34.68 -13.44
C GLY A 133 -35.16 -33.58 -13.32
N MET A 134 -33.94 -34.03 -13.10
CA MET A 134 -32.77 -33.19 -12.85
C MET A 134 -32.53 -32.22 -14.00
N VAL A 135 -32.38 -30.96 -13.69
CA VAL A 135 -32.00 -29.90 -14.65
C VAL A 135 -30.47 -29.93 -14.81
N ILE A 136 -30.02 -30.00 -16.07
CA ILE A 136 -28.60 -30.19 -16.40
C ILE A 136 -27.95 -28.91 -16.91
N ALA A 137 -28.66 -28.19 -17.79
CA ALA A 137 -28.13 -26.96 -18.40
C ALA A 137 -29.25 -25.99 -18.80
N PHE A 138 -28.88 -24.71 -18.83
CA PHE A 138 -29.66 -23.65 -19.47
C PHE A 138 -28.86 -23.07 -20.63
N ALA A 139 -29.57 -22.66 -21.70
CA ALA A 139 -28.99 -21.94 -22.83
C ALA A 139 -29.91 -20.83 -23.30
N GLN A 140 -29.38 -19.65 -23.58
CA GLN A 140 -30.13 -18.57 -24.22
C GLN A 140 -29.92 -18.67 -25.73
N ALA A 141 -31.00 -18.84 -26.47
CA ALA A 141 -30.95 -18.90 -27.93
C ALA A 141 -30.74 -17.50 -28.53
N GLY A 142 -30.38 -17.47 -29.82
CA GLY A 142 -30.14 -16.20 -30.53
C GLY A 142 -31.38 -15.30 -30.71
N ASP A 143 -32.58 -15.78 -30.41
CA ASP A 143 -33.83 -15.02 -30.35
C ASP A 143 -34.15 -14.47 -28.95
N GLY A 144 -33.20 -14.66 -27.97
CA GLY A 144 -33.35 -14.25 -26.57
C GLY A 144 -34.16 -15.22 -25.71
N SER A 145 -34.78 -16.25 -26.28
CA SER A 145 -35.52 -17.26 -25.50
C SER A 145 -34.58 -18.16 -24.70
N LEU A 146 -34.97 -18.47 -23.46
CA LEU A 146 -34.23 -19.37 -22.60
C LEU A 146 -34.71 -20.80 -22.75
N TRP A 147 -33.75 -21.70 -22.81
CA TRP A 147 -33.98 -23.12 -22.91
C TRP A 147 -33.36 -23.88 -21.74
N ALA A 148 -34.00 -24.94 -21.33
CA ALA A 148 -33.53 -25.80 -20.24
C ALA A 148 -33.51 -27.27 -20.68
N ALA A 149 -32.37 -27.92 -20.48
CA ALA A 149 -32.24 -29.36 -20.62
C ALA A 149 -32.51 -30.05 -19.29
N SER A 150 -33.40 -30.99 -19.26
CA SER A 150 -33.74 -31.80 -18.10
C SER A 150 -33.83 -33.28 -18.48
N ARG A 151 -33.54 -34.15 -17.52
CA ARG A 151 -33.76 -35.59 -17.72
C ARG A 151 -35.21 -35.96 -18.04
N GLY A 152 -36.16 -35.08 -17.72
CA GLY A 152 -37.58 -35.24 -18.06
C GLY A 152 -38.02 -34.56 -19.36
N GLY A 153 -37.13 -33.90 -20.07
CA GLY A 153 -37.43 -33.24 -21.34
C GLY A 153 -36.67 -31.95 -21.59
N LEU A 154 -36.88 -31.42 -22.80
CA LEU A 154 -36.42 -30.09 -23.19
C LEU A 154 -37.54 -29.08 -22.95
N ALA A 155 -37.22 -27.90 -22.40
CA ALA A 155 -38.18 -26.84 -22.19
C ALA A 155 -37.71 -25.50 -22.72
N ARG A 156 -38.67 -24.67 -23.15
CA ARG A 156 -38.47 -23.29 -23.60
C ARG A 156 -39.26 -22.33 -22.74
N PHE A 157 -38.61 -21.27 -22.29
CA PHE A 157 -39.25 -20.16 -21.57
C PHE A 157 -39.73 -19.09 -22.57
N ASN A 158 -41.00 -18.76 -22.53
CA ASN A 158 -41.61 -17.77 -23.43
C ASN A 158 -41.73 -16.36 -22.81
N GLY A 159 -41.07 -16.10 -21.68
CA GLY A 159 -41.16 -14.87 -20.93
C GLY A 159 -42.16 -14.91 -19.77
N ARG A 160 -43.05 -15.88 -19.72
CA ARG A 160 -44.09 -16.08 -18.68
C ARG A 160 -44.12 -17.49 -18.13
N HIS A 161 -44.20 -18.49 -19.06
CA HIS A 161 -44.37 -19.91 -18.75
C HIS A 161 -43.28 -20.69 -19.42
N TRP A 162 -42.98 -21.84 -18.87
CA TRP A 162 -42.20 -22.86 -19.52
C TRP A 162 -43.10 -23.69 -20.43
N GLN A 163 -42.60 -24.12 -21.57
CA GLN A 163 -43.23 -25.05 -22.48
C GLN A 163 -42.32 -26.24 -22.65
N THR A 164 -42.77 -27.42 -22.23
CA THR A 164 -42.10 -28.67 -22.56
C THR A 164 -42.22 -28.95 -24.06
N ILE A 165 -41.10 -29.22 -24.70
CA ILE A 165 -40.97 -29.42 -26.14
C ILE A 165 -41.15 -30.90 -26.48
N GLY A 166 -42.00 -31.17 -27.43
CA GLY A 166 -42.34 -32.53 -27.87
C GLY A 166 -42.40 -32.68 -29.39
N SER A 167 -43.27 -33.58 -29.85
CA SER A 167 -43.47 -33.89 -31.27
C SER A 167 -43.99 -32.71 -32.09
N ASP A 168 -44.62 -31.73 -31.45
CA ASP A 168 -45.09 -30.47 -32.05
C ASP A 168 -43.91 -29.61 -32.59
N TRP A 169 -42.73 -29.78 -32.04
CA TRP A 169 -41.49 -29.20 -32.52
C TRP A 169 -40.60 -30.21 -33.26
N SER A 170 -41.11 -31.38 -33.59
CA SER A 170 -40.32 -32.50 -34.13
C SER A 170 -39.17 -32.93 -33.23
N TYR A 171 -39.29 -32.70 -31.91
CA TYR A 171 -38.28 -33.13 -30.94
C TYR A 171 -38.42 -34.63 -30.67
N PRO A 172 -37.36 -35.43 -30.90
CA PRO A 172 -37.53 -36.90 -31.01
C PRO A 172 -37.47 -37.61 -29.66
N ALA A 173 -37.15 -36.93 -28.56
CA ALA A 173 -36.85 -37.57 -27.29
C ALA A 173 -37.72 -37.07 -26.13
N LYS A 174 -37.79 -37.88 -25.06
CA LYS A 174 -38.44 -37.49 -23.79
C LYS A 174 -37.45 -36.94 -22.75
N ARG A 175 -36.15 -36.84 -23.09
CA ARG A 175 -35.09 -36.29 -22.23
C ARG A 175 -34.18 -35.35 -23.02
N ALA A 176 -33.50 -34.46 -22.33
CA ALA A 176 -32.43 -33.67 -22.87
C ALA A 176 -31.25 -33.72 -21.88
N ASP A 177 -30.08 -34.12 -22.36
CA ASP A 177 -28.89 -34.28 -21.53
C ASP A 177 -27.98 -33.04 -21.55
N TRP A 178 -28.09 -32.27 -22.64
CA TRP A 178 -27.36 -30.99 -22.77
C TRP A 178 -28.09 -30.05 -23.71
N VAL A 179 -27.95 -28.76 -23.49
CA VAL A 179 -28.42 -27.71 -24.40
C VAL A 179 -27.42 -26.61 -24.49
N MET A 180 -27.08 -26.17 -25.70
CA MET A 180 -26.26 -25.01 -25.94
C MET A 180 -26.73 -24.26 -27.19
N ALA A 181 -26.49 -22.96 -27.23
CA ALA A 181 -26.61 -22.16 -28.44
C ALA A 181 -25.21 -21.85 -28.98
N ASP A 182 -24.98 -22.05 -30.26
CA ASP A 182 -23.77 -21.66 -30.94
C ASP A 182 -23.75 -20.13 -31.23
N ARG A 183 -22.64 -19.63 -31.74
CA ARG A 183 -22.49 -18.21 -32.07
C ARG A 183 -23.37 -17.74 -33.22
N GLU A 184 -23.85 -18.67 -34.05
CA GLU A 184 -24.78 -18.41 -35.17
C GLU A 184 -26.22 -18.37 -34.68
N GLY A 185 -26.46 -18.79 -33.44
CA GLY A 185 -27.77 -18.82 -32.80
C GLY A 185 -28.54 -20.14 -33.06
N THR A 186 -27.87 -21.18 -33.54
CA THR A 186 -28.44 -22.55 -33.62
C THR A 186 -28.45 -23.15 -32.24
N LEU A 187 -29.54 -23.74 -31.83
CA LEU A 187 -29.66 -24.47 -30.58
C LEU A 187 -29.32 -25.94 -30.81
N TRP A 188 -28.35 -26.45 -30.11
CA TRP A 188 -27.90 -27.83 -30.14
C TRP A 188 -28.32 -28.54 -28.87
N VAL A 189 -28.83 -29.75 -29.01
CA VAL A 189 -29.33 -30.57 -27.90
C VAL A 189 -28.83 -31.99 -28.03
N THR A 190 -28.21 -32.53 -26.97
CA THR A 190 -27.99 -33.99 -26.88
C THR A 190 -29.17 -34.63 -26.19
N THR A 191 -29.64 -35.71 -26.78
CA THR A 191 -30.74 -36.55 -26.22
C THR A 191 -30.17 -37.81 -25.58
N GLY A 192 -30.73 -38.75 -25.18
CA GLY A 192 -30.10 -39.97 -24.66
C GLY A 192 -29.42 -40.84 -25.71
N ASP A 193 -29.59 -40.55 -27.00
CA ASP A 193 -29.17 -41.41 -28.10
C ASP A 193 -28.67 -40.68 -29.35
N GLN A 194 -28.97 -39.36 -29.51
CA GLN A 194 -28.60 -38.63 -30.71
C GLN A 194 -28.34 -37.13 -30.42
N LEU A 195 -27.65 -36.48 -31.35
CA LEU A 195 -27.46 -35.04 -31.40
C LEU A 195 -28.50 -34.43 -32.36
N VAL A 196 -29.28 -33.49 -31.87
CA VAL A 196 -30.28 -32.76 -32.64
C VAL A 196 -30.03 -31.25 -32.57
N PHE A 197 -30.53 -30.50 -33.55
CA PHE A 197 -30.39 -29.07 -33.60
C PHE A 197 -31.68 -28.35 -34.04
N LEU A 198 -31.82 -27.10 -33.61
CA LEU A 198 -32.89 -26.20 -34.02
C LEU A 198 -32.28 -24.93 -34.61
N ARG A 199 -32.52 -24.68 -35.89
CA ARG A 199 -32.06 -23.43 -36.53
C ARG A 199 -32.77 -22.23 -35.93
N LYS A 200 -32.08 -21.11 -35.88
CA LYS A 200 -32.66 -19.84 -35.49
C LYS A 200 -33.94 -19.53 -36.27
N GLY A 201 -35.03 -19.25 -35.56
CA GLY A 201 -36.34 -18.94 -36.16
C GLY A 201 -37.15 -20.18 -36.59
N SER A 202 -36.58 -21.40 -36.52
CA SER A 202 -37.34 -22.66 -36.81
C SER A 202 -38.13 -23.11 -35.58
N ARG A 203 -39.15 -23.97 -35.87
CA ARG A 203 -39.87 -24.70 -34.81
C ARG A 203 -39.75 -26.23 -34.99
N HIS A 204 -38.86 -26.69 -35.87
CA HIS A 204 -38.65 -28.11 -36.15
C HIS A 204 -37.20 -28.50 -35.87
N PHE A 205 -37.01 -29.36 -34.88
CA PHE A 205 -35.72 -30.00 -34.63
C PHE A 205 -35.36 -30.94 -35.77
N LYS A 206 -34.09 -31.02 -36.09
CA LYS A 206 -33.50 -31.94 -37.05
C LYS A 206 -32.43 -32.78 -36.38
N SER A 207 -32.32 -34.04 -36.76
CA SER A 207 -31.22 -34.90 -36.33
C SER A 207 -29.98 -34.66 -37.19
N THR A 208 -28.81 -34.73 -36.57
CA THR A 208 -27.53 -34.76 -37.31
C THR A 208 -27.17 -36.16 -37.83
N GLY A 209 -27.82 -37.18 -37.33
CA GLY A 209 -27.45 -38.59 -37.55
C GLY A 209 -26.33 -39.07 -36.61
N GLU A 210 -25.69 -38.16 -35.87
CA GLU A 210 -24.64 -38.48 -34.88
C GLU A 210 -25.27 -39.15 -33.65
N ARG A 211 -24.82 -40.37 -33.35
CA ARG A 211 -25.25 -41.12 -32.16
C ARG A 211 -24.42 -40.71 -30.96
N VAL A 212 -25.07 -40.51 -29.86
CA VAL A 212 -24.44 -40.14 -28.60
C VAL A 212 -24.92 -41.09 -27.50
N ASP A 213 -24.13 -41.14 -26.44
CA ASP A 213 -24.48 -41.87 -25.22
C ASP A 213 -25.22 -40.95 -24.23
N PRO A 214 -26.01 -41.48 -23.30
CA PRO A 214 -26.58 -40.67 -22.22
C PRO A 214 -25.56 -39.85 -21.49
N ASP A 215 -25.96 -38.63 -21.06
CA ASP A 215 -25.14 -37.64 -20.42
C ASP A 215 -24.03 -37.06 -21.35
N ALA A 216 -24.18 -37.11 -22.64
CA ALA A 216 -23.29 -36.48 -23.62
C ALA A 216 -23.38 -34.96 -23.52
N ILE A 217 -22.24 -34.30 -23.60
CA ILE A 217 -22.10 -32.83 -23.52
C ILE A 217 -21.48 -32.27 -24.79
N LEU A 218 -21.83 -31.05 -25.11
CA LEU A 218 -21.37 -30.34 -26.30
C LEU A 218 -20.83 -28.93 -25.89
N VAL A 219 -19.76 -28.51 -26.55
CA VAL A 219 -19.19 -27.17 -26.41
C VAL A 219 -18.69 -26.65 -27.76
N GLN A 220 -18.70 -25.34 -27.99
CA GLN A 220 -18.16 -24.72 -29.20
C GLN A 220 -16.78 -24.13 -28.91
N ALA A 221 -15.81 -24.48 -29.78
CA ALA A 221 -14.48 -23.92 -29.76
C ALA A 221 -14.46 -22.45 -30.26
N PRO A 222 -13.39 -21.65 -29.99
CA PRO A 222 -13.26 -20.30 -30.52
C PRO A 222 -13.33 -20.18 -32.04
N ASP A 223 -12.89 -21.18 -32.78
CA ASP A 223 -12.93 -21.24 -34.25
C ASP A 223 -14.31 -21.62 -34.81
N GLY A 224 -15.29 -21.94 -33.96
CA GLY A 224 -16.64 -22.36 -34.33
C GLY A 224 -16.82 -23.86 -34.32
N THR A 225 -15.78 -24.68 -34.27
CA THR A 225 -15.86 -26.13 -34.24
C THR A 225 -16.61 -26.65 -33.02
N LEU A 226 -17.55 -27.55 -33.23
CA LEU A 226 -18.25 -28.19 -32.13
C LEU A 226 -17.46 -29.39 -31.61
N TRP A 227 -17.43 -29.52 -30.28
CA TRP A 227 -16.77 -30.62 -29.58
C TRP A 227 -17.78 -31.37 -28.75
N LEU A 228 -17.74 -32.68 -28.85
CA LEU A 228 -18.65 -33.59 -28.18
C LEU A 228 -17.87 -34.52 -27.24
N SER A 229 -18.43 -34.77 -26.08
CA SER A 229 -17.94 -35.80 -25.15
C SER A 229 -19.06 -36.72 -24.74
N ASP A 230 -18.89 -38.01 -24.99
CA ASP A 230 -19.85 -39.06 -24.65
C ASP A 230 -19.16 -40.33 -24.13
N GLY A 231 -19.94 -41.32 -23.72
CA GLY A 231 -19.43 -42.58 -23.21
C GLY A 231 -19.04 -43.58 -24.29
N LEU A 232 -19.41 -43.34 -25.56
CA LEU A 232 -19.11 -44.24 -26.69
C LEU A 232 -17.71 -43.99 -27.26
N HIS A 233 -17.40 -42.70 -27.48
CA HIS A 233 -16.19 -42.30 -28.22
C HIS A 233 -15.28 -41.36 -27.41
N GLY A 234 -15.66 -41.01 -26.16
CA GLY A 234 -14.92 -40.02 -25.37
C GLY A 234 -15.10 -38.61 -25.91
N THR A 235 -14.06 -37.76 -25.80
CA THR A 235 -14.08 -36.39 -26.28
C THR A 235 -13.47 -36.27 -27.67
N ARG A 236 -14.14 -35.58 -28.60
CA ARG A 236 -13.72 -35.37 -29.98
C ARG A 236 -14.27 -34.09 -30.59
N ALA A 237 -13.64 -33.60 -31.62
CA ALA A 237 -14.16 -32.56 -32.48
C ALA A 237 -15.20 -33.12 -33.46
N LEU A 238 -16.13 -32.29 -33.90
CA LEU A 238 -17.10 -32.57 -34.96
C LEU A 238 -16.87 -31.59 -36.11
N PRO A 239 -15.81 -31.78 -36.92
CA PRO A 239 -15.42 -30.82 -37.95
C PRO A 239 -16.54 -30.69 -39.01
N GLY A 240 -16.72 -29.47 -39.54
CA GLY A 240 -17.70 -29.17 -40.58
C GLY A 240 -19.17 -29.25 -40.14
N LEU A 241 -19.45 -29.70 -38.92
CA LEU A 241 -20.82 -29.79 -38.41
C LEU A 241 -21.40 -28.39 -38.16
N SER A 242 -22.48 -28.09 -38.86
CA SER A 242 -23.26 -26.86 -38.73
C SER A 242 -24.73 -27.11 -39.01
N ALA A 243 -25.57 -26.10 -38.79
CA ALA A 243 -27.00 -26.22 -39.16
C ALA A 243 -27.21 -26.43 -40.66
N GLU A 244 -26.30 -25.99 -41.52
CA GLU A 244 -26.35 -26.17 -42.98
C GLU A 244 -25.78 -27.51 -43.41
N HIS A 245 -24.75 -27.98 -42.74
CA HIS A 245 -24.07 -29.27 -42.93
C HIS A 245 -24.24 -30.13 -41.66
N PRO A 246 -25.38 -30.85 -41.56
CA PRO A 246 -25.72 -31.55 -40.31
C PRO A 246 -24.92 -32.83 -40.05
N SER A 247 -24.02 -33.20 -40.94
CA SER A 247 -23.10 -34.33 -40.74
C SER A 247 -21.68 -33.85 -40.63
N PRO A 248 -20.91 -34.31 -39.63
CA PRO A 248 -19.53 -33.93 -39.49
C PRO A 248 -18.63 -34.53 -40.56
N ASP A 249 -17.61 -33.76 -41.01
CA ASP A 249 -16.61 -34.19 -41.99
C ASP A 249 -15.52 -35.01 -41.29
N LEU A 250 -15.85 -36.23 -40.87
CA LEU A 250 -14.90 -37.08 -40.16
C LEU A 250 -13.87 -37.69 -41.13
N LYS A 251 -12.59 -37.37 -40.92
CA LYS A 251 -11.48 -37.96 -41.67
C LYS A 251 -11.16 -39.38 -41.19
N GLN A 252 -11.53 -39.71 -39.97
CA GLN A 252 -11.33 -41.02 -39.36
C GLN A 252 -12.56 -41.40 -38.56
N THR A 253 -12.89 -42.71 -38.53
CA THR A 253 -13.97 -43.23 -37.69
C THR A 253 -13.52 -43.10 -36.20
N PRO A 254 -14.31 -42.45 -35.34
CA PRO A 254 -13.99 -42.33 -33.95
C PRO A 254 -13.81 -43.68 -33.27
N ALA A 255 -12.75 -43.86 -32.54
CA ALA A 255 -12.52 -45.10 -31.79
C ALA A 255 -13.49 -45.18 -30.61
N LYS A 256 -14.04 -46.37 -30.35
CA LYS A 256 -14.77 -46.62 -29.10
C LYS A 256 -13.81 -46.55 -27.94
N THR A 257 -14.00 -45.58 -27.06
CA THR A 257 -13.16 -45.36 -25.88
C THR A 257 -13.91 -44.66 -24.77
N SER A 258 -13.72 -45.10 -23.55
CA SER A 258 -14.18 -44.37 -22.37
C SER A 258 -13.16 -43.33 -21.88
N PHE A 259 -12.01 -43.25 -22.54
CA PHE A 259 -10.97 -42.26 -22.19
C PHE A 259 -11.45 -40.84 -22.46
N ALA A 260 -11.10 -39.93 -21.56
CA ALA A 260 -11.48 -38.53 -21.61
C ALA A 260 -12.99 -38.28 -21.79
N ARG A 261 -13.84 -39.18 -21.26
CA ARG A 261 -15.26 -38.88 -21.11
C ARG A 261 -15.43 -37.81 -20.06
N SER A 262 -16.02 -36.68 -20.44
CA SER A 262 -16.15 -35.51 -19.58
C SER A 262 -17.60 -35.28 -19.15
N LYS A 263 -17.78 -34.84 -17.93
CA LYS A 263 -19.06 -34.29 -17.42
C LYS A 263 -19.20 -32.80 -17.70
N ARG A 264 -18.09 -32.12 -17.94
CA ARG A 264 -17.99 -30.72 -18.39
C ARG A 264 -16.81 -30.55 -19.34
N LEU A 265 -17.01 -29.75 -20.38
CA LEU A 265 -16.00 -29.25 -21.29
C LEU A 265 -16.06 -27.72 -21.28
N LEU A 266 -14.91 -27.11 -21.44
CA LEU A 266 -14.77 -25.66 -21.53
C LEU A 266 -13.60 -25.33 -22.45
N PHE A 267 -13.75 -24.35 -23.33
CA PHE A 267 -12.66 -23.67 -23.99
C PHE A 267 -12.36 -22.38 -23.20
N ASP A 268 -11.10 -22.21 -22.80
CA ASP A 268 -10.69 -20.94 -22.23
C ASP A 268 -10.50 -19.87 -23.32
N HIS A 269 -10.30 -18.60 -22.90
CA HIS A 269 -10.14 -17.49 -23.84
C HIS A 269 -8.90 -17.63 -24.74
N ASP A 270 -7.90 -18.45 -24.37
CA ASP A 270 -6.74 -18.79 -25.19
C ASP A 270 -7.02 -19.93 -26.18
N GLY A 271 -8.21 -20.48 -26.17
CA GLY A 271 -8.62 -21.62 -27.04
C GLY A 271 -8.10 -22.98 -26.57
N ARG A 272 -7.67 -23.12 -25.31
CA ARG A 272 -7.31 -24.42 -24.74
C ARG A 272 -8.57 -25.14 -24.28
N LEU A 273 -8.62 -26.47 -24.55
CA LEU A 273 -9.72 -27.32 -24.10
C LEU A 273 -9.44 -27.83 -22.67
N TRP A 274 -10.40 -27.60 -21.79
CA TRP A 274 -10.45 -28.18 -20.47
C TRP A 274 -11.60 -29.14 -20.32
N GLY A 275 -11.37 -30.24 -19.63
CA GLY A 275 -12.41 -31.24 -19.40
C GLY A 275 -12.25 -31.93 -18.06
N THR A 276 -13.37 -32.37 -17.46
CA THR A 276 -13.38 -33.23 -16.28
C THR A 276 -13.34 -34.69 -16.70
N ASP A 277 -12.39 -35.47 -16.16
CA ASP A 277 -12.32 -36.92 -16.50
C ASP A 277 -13.25 -37.72 -15.62
N ALA A 278 -14.36 -38.21 -16.22
CA ALA A 278 -15.38 -38.98 -15.50
C ALA A 278 -14.92 -40.39 -15.15
N ALA A 279 -13.91 -40.93 -15.83
CA ALA A 279 -13.43 -42.31 -15.65
C ALA A 279 -12.27 -42.40 -14.67
N ARG A 280 -11.32 -41.47 -14.74
CA ARG A 280 -10.11 -41.46 -13.91
C ARG A 280 -10.20 -40.48 -12.74
N GLY A 281 -11.11 -39.54 -12.84
CA GLY A 281 -11.20 -38.39 -11.93
C GLY A 281 -10.25 -37.27 -12.29
N GLY A 282 -10.49 -36.09 -11.68
CA GLY A 282 -9.72 -34.91 -11.91
C GLY A 282 -10.09 -34.12 -13.16
N ILE A 283 -9.17 -33.26 -13.60
CA ILE A 283 -9.34 -32.32 -14.70
C ILE A 283 -8.16 -32.48 -15.65
N TYR A 284 -8.47 -32.46 -16.95
CA TYR A 284 -7.44 -32.49 -17.99
C TYR A 284 -7.46 -31.22 -18.83
N ARG A 285 -6.34 -30.96 -19.50
CA ARG A 285 -6.16 -29.87 -20.43
C ARG A 285 -5.52 -30.33 -21.73
N VAL A 286 -5.95 -29.73 -22.83
CA VAL A 286 -5.35 -29.85 -24.16
C VAL A 286 -5.02 -28.47 -24.67
N SER A 287 -3.73 -28.12 -24.74
CA SER A 287 -3.29 -26.76 -25.09
C SER A 287 -3.42 -26.41 -26.57
N SER A 288 -3.48 -27.42 -27.45
CA SER A 288 -3.57 -27.20 -28.89
C SER A 288 -4.66 -28.12 -29.50
N PRO A 289 -5.94 -27.91 -29.21
CA PRO A 289 -7.03 -28.75 -29.68
C PRO A 289 -7.20 -28.68 -31.19
N SER A 290 -6.82 -27.58 -31.85
CA SER A 290 -6.87 -27.43 -33.31
C SER A 290 -6.08 -28.50 -34.09
N ARG A 291 -5.10 -29.15 -33.47
CA ARG A 291 -4.38 -30.31 -34.08
C ARG A 291 -5.21 -31.56 -34.17
N LEU A 292 -6.42 -31.57 -33.61
CA LEU A 292 -7.31 -32.72 -33.45
C LEU A 292 -8.61 -32.54 -34.25
N GLU A 293 -8.61 -31.65 -35.22
CA GLU A 293 -9.79 -31.34 -36.07
C GLU A 293 -10.19 -32.45 -37.05
N ASP A 294 -9.48 -33.58 -37.03
CA ASP A 294 -9.78 -34.75 -37.85
C ASP A 294 -10.99 -35.58 -37.36
N GLY A 295 -11.55 -35.21 -36.22
CA GLY A 295 -12.69 -35.89 -35.59
C GLY A 295 -12.33 -37.16 -34.82
N ARG A 296 -11.04 -37.48 -34.68
CA ARG A 296 -10.61 -38.61 -33.85
C ARG A 296 -10.85 -38.34 -32.37
N SER A 297 -11.02 -39.39 -31.61
CA SER A 297 -11.15 -39.29 -30.16
C SER A 297 -9.81 -38.90 -29.48
N LEU A 298 -9.89 -38.10 -28.44
CA LEU A 298 -8.71 -37.75 -27.60
C LEU A 298 -8.02 -39.00 -27.10
N GLN A 299 -6.70 -38.99 -27.19
CA GLN A 299 -5.81 -40.04 -26.67
C GLN A 299 -4.98 -39.48 -25.48
N PRO A 300 -4.38 -40.33 -24.63
CA PRO A 300 -3.54 -39.87 -23.52
C PRO A 300 -2.38 -38.95 -23.94
N ALA A 301 -1.86 -39.13 -25.17
CA ALA A 301 -0.78 -38.33 -25.73
C ALA A 301 -1.20 -36.88 -26.10
N ASP A 302 -2.46 -36.62 -26.27
CA ASP A 302 -3.02 -35.32 -26.62
C ASP A 302 -3.22 -34.43 -25.41
N ILE A 303 -3.25 -35.02 -24.20
CA ILE A 303 -3.41 -34.33 -22.94
C ILE A 303 -2.06 -33.84 -22.43
N ASP A 304 -1.92 -32.56 -22.26
CA ASP A 304 -0.68 -31.95 -21.81
C ASP A 304 -0.78 -31.43 -20.35
N GLY A 305 -1.94 -31.49 -19.71
CA GLY A 305 -2.17 -31.19 -18.31
C GLY A 305 -3.18 -32.16 -17.68
N VAL A 306 -2.83 -32.70 -16.54
CA VAL A 306 -3.75 -33.48 -15.69
C VAL A 306 -3.62 -32.91 -14.27
N PHE A 307 -4.73 -32.68 -13.64
CA PHE A 307 -4.84 -32.15 -12.28
C PHE A 307 -5.76 -33.03 -11.46
N ASN A 308 -5.28 -33.53 -10.36
CA ASN A 308 -6.01 -34.45 -9.49
C ASN A 308 -5.72 -34.11 -8.01
N ARG A 309 -6.16 -34.95 -7.09
CA ARG A 309 -5.96 -34.76 -5.67
C ARG A 309 -4.47 -34.68 -5.27
N SER A 310 -3.59 -35.39 -5.96
CA SER A 310 -2.14 -35.33 -5.70
C SER A 310 -1.52 -34.00 -6.12
N ASP A 311 -2.16 -33.26 -7.01
CA ASP A 311 -1.75 -31.93 -7.45
C ASP A 311 -2.39 -30.81 -6.61
N GLY A 312 -3.25 -31.15 -5.64
CA GLY A 312 -3.87 -30.21 -4.70
C GLY A 312 -5.37 -29.94 -4.92
N LEU A 313 -6.06 -30.68 -5.81
CA LEU A 313 -7.53 -30.62 -5.85
C LEU A 313 -8.14 -31.16 -4.55
N PRO A 314 -9.25 -30.59 -4.05
CA PRO A 314 -9.96 -31.13 -2.90
C PRO A 314 -10.42 -32.57 -3.12
N SER A 315 -10.79 -32.92 -4.36
CA SER A 315 -11.23 -34.22 -4.74
C SER A 315 -11.05 -34.50 -6.25
N ASP A 316 -10.96 -35.76 -6.61
CA ASP A 316 -10.95 -36.21 -8.02
C ASP A 316 -12.34 -36.17 -8.66
N VAL A 317 -13.42 -35.98 -7.90
CA VAL A 317 -14.79 -35.80 -8.42
C VAL A 317 -15.02 -34.32 -8.71
N ALA A 318 -14.59 -33.87 -9.88
CA ALA A 318 -14.84 -32.53 -10.39
C ALA A 318 -16.00 -32.56 -11.40
N VAL A 319 -16.92 -31.60 -11.33
CA VAL A 319 -18.06 -31.49 -12.26
C VAL A 319 -18.11 -30.12 -12.93
N PRO A 320 -18.39 -28.98 -12.29
CA PRO A 320 -18.47 -27.70 -12.99
C PRO A 320 -17.09 -27.14 -13.30
N LEU A 321 -16.96 -26.59 -14.50
CA LEU A 321 -15.85 -25.76 -14.94
C LEU A 321 -16.40 -24.40 -15.36
N LEU A 322 -15.72 -23.33 -15.01
CA LEU A 322 -16.03 -21.95 -15.39
C LEU A 322 -14.75 -21.16 -15.56
N GLU A 323 -14.63 -20.42 -16.63
CA GLU A 323 -13.64 -19.34 -16.73
C GLU A 323 -14.32 -18.03 -16.34
N ASP A 324 -13.73 -17.29 -15.40
CA ASP A 324 -14.26 -15.99 -15.00
C ASP A 324 -13.79 -14.87 -15.94
N ARG A 325 -14.34 -13.69 -15.76
CA ARG A 325 -14.03 -12.52 -16.59
C ARG A 325 -12.56 -12.07 -16.50
N GLU A 326 -11.82 -12.49 -15.46
CA GLU A 326 -10.40 -12.18 -15.25
C GLU A 326 -9.49 -13.27 -15.87
N GLY A 327 -10.08 -14.32 -16.47
CA GLY A 327 -9.36 -15.43 -17.10
C GLY A 327 -8.91 -16.51 -16.12
N THR A 328 -9.42 -16.50 -14.89
CA THR A 328 -9.18 -17.58 -13.92
C THR A 328 -10.15 -18.72 -14.16
N LEU A 329 -9.63 -19.93 -14.30
CA LEU A 329 -10.46 -21.14 -14.43
C LEU A 329 -10.87 -21.64 -13.04
N TRP A 330 -12.14 -21.90 -12.86
CA TRP A 330 -12.74 -22.42 -11.63
C TRP A 330 -13.24 -23.84 -11.82
N ALA A 331 -13.02 -24.68 -10.83
CA ALA A 331 -13.49 -26.05 -10.80
C ALA A 331 -14.14 -26.35 -9.46
N GLY A 332 -15.42 -26.75 -9.52
CA GLY A 332 -16.15 -27.27 -8.35
C GLY A 332 -15.97 -28.76 -8.20
N THR A 333 -15.79 -29.20 -6.96
CA THR A 333 -15.69 -30.61 -6.58
C THR A 333 -16.71 -30.95 -5.49
N ASN A 334 -16.88 -32.23 -5.19
CA ASN A 334 -17.74 -32.64 -4.08
C ASN A 334 -17.13 -32.29 -2.70
N LEU A 335 -15.86 -31.90 -2.60
CA LEU A 335 -15.19 -31.53 -1.33
C LEU A 335 -14.68 -30.08 -1.30
N GLY A 336 -15.05 -29.26 -2.26
CA GLY A 336 -14.65 -27.85 -2.29
C GLY A 336 -14.48 -27.26 -3.68
N LEU A 337 -13.87 -26.07 -3.72
CA LEU A 337 -13.64 -25.25 -4.91
C LEU A 337 -12.15 -25.13 -5.20
N SER A 338 -11.78 -25.10 -6.48
CA SER A 338 -10.41 -24.80 -6.91
C SER A 338 -10.38 -23.74 -7.99
N SER A 339 -9.33 -22.92 -7.99
CA SER A 339 -9.00 -22.01 -9.07
C SER A 339 -7.66 -22.36 -9.71
N PHE A 340 -7.57 -22.15 -11.01
CA PHE A 340 -6.34 -22.28 -11.79
C PHE A 340 -6.04 -20.91 -12.38
N HIS A 341 -5.04 -20.27 -11.82
CA HIS A 341 -4.56 -18.97 -12.31
C HIS A 341 -3.28 -19.17 -13.11
N LEU A 342 -3.20 -18.59 -14.31
CA LEU A 342 -2.00 -18.68 -15.15
C LEU A 342 -0.88 -17.85 -14.50
N ASN A 343 0.23 -18.51 -14.21
CA ASN A 343 1.39 -17.85 -13.63
C ASN A 343 1.98 -16.80 -14.56
N LYS A 344 2.25 -15.59 -14.06
CA LYS A 344 3.02 -14.55 -14.75
C LYS A 344 4.49 -14.93 -14.86
N VAL A 345 4.99 -15.61 -13.81
CA VAL A 345 6.33 -16.16 -13.72
C VAL A 345 6.30 -17.63 -14.07
N GLN A 346 7.10 -18.03 -15.04
CA GLN A 346 7.14 -19.40 -15.54
C GLN A 346 8.34 -20.17 -14.98
N VAL A 347 8.12 -21.43 -14.64
CA VAL A 347 9.20 -22.35 -14.25
C VAL A 347 9.43 -23.33 -15.40
N PRO A 348 10.68 -23.54 -15.83
CA PRO A 348 10.96 -24.51 -16.90
C PRO A 348 10.53 -25.92 -16.53
N THR A 349 9.66 -26.53 -17.32
CA THR A 349 9.12 -27.87 -17.05
C THR A 349 10.16 -28.98 -17.06
N THR A 350 11.27 -28.74 -17.73
CA THR A 350 12.42 -29.67 -17.84
C THR A 350 13.29 -29.71 -16.57
N VAL A 351 13.10 -28.77 -15.64
CA VAL A 351 13.94 -28.60 -14.44
C VAL A 351 13.36 -29.31 -13.20
N LYS A 352 12.13 -29.81 -13.26
CA LYS A 352 11.42 -30.48 -12.15
C LYS A 352 12.16 -31.67 -11.51
N MET A 353 13.08 -32.25 -12.21
CA MET A 353 13.78 -33.43 -11.75
C MET A 353 15.03 -33.13 -10.89
N TRP A 354 15.30 -31.86 -10.59
CA TRP A 354 16.55 -31.49 -9.93
C TRP A 354 16.26 -30.76 -8.61
N PRO A 355 16.60 -31.36 -7.47
CA PRO A 355 16.47 -30.69 -6.19
C PRO A 355 17.38 -29.44 -6.19
N ALA A 356 16.75 -28.29 -6.04
CA ALA A 356 17.38 -26.98 -6.15
C ALA A 356 18.21 -26.62 -4.92
N THR A 357 19.30 -27.30 -4.66
CA THR A 357 20.18 -26.94 -3.54
C THR A 357 21.20 -25.85 -3.87
N LYS A 358 21.59 -25.67 -5.12
CA LYS A 358 22.36 -24.50 -5.65
C LYS A 358 22.30 -24.56 -7.18
N SER A 359 21.48 -23.75 -7.80
CA SER A 359 21.48 -23.60 -9.25
C SER A 359 22.33 -22.38 -9.63
N ALA A 360 23.18 -22.57 -10.65
CA ALA A 360 23.88 -21.47 -11.29
C ALA A 360 23.38 -21.32 -12.71
N PHE A 361 23.36 -20.11 -13.26
CA PHE A 361 22.95 -19.90 -14.63
C PHE A 361 23.78 -18.81 -15.32
N ALA A 362 23.82 -18.88 -16.64
CA ALA A 362 24.46 -17.90 -17.50
C ALA A 362 23.64 -17.71 -18.80
N ALA A 363 23.74 -16.56 -19.42
CA ALA A 363 23.12 -16.30 -20.73
C ALA A 363 23.65 -17.29 -21.80
N SER A 364 22.88 -17.49 -22.86
CA SER A 364 23.29 -18.28 -24.03
C SER A 364 23.15 -17.43 -25.30
N ASP A 365 24.09 -17.57 -26.23
CA ASP A 365 24.09 -16.83 -27.51
C ASP A 365 23.01 -17.30 -28.51
N VAL A 366 22.45 -18.50 -28.30
CA VAL A 366 21.48 -19.12 -29.22
C VAL A 366 20.08 -19.12 -28.64
N GLY A 367 19.87 -18.35 -27.56
CA GLY A 367 18.60 -18.28 -26.81
C GLY A 367 18.52 -19.27 -25.66
N GLY A 368 17.72 -18.90 -24.66
CA GLY A 368 17.66 -19.60 -23.39
C GLY A 368 18.87 -19.34 -22.51
N ILE A 369 19.08 -20.21 -21.55
CA ILE A 369 20.16 -20.08 -20.57
C ILE A 369 20.92 -21.37 -20.37
N TRP A 370 22.16 -21.24 -19.95
CA TRP A 370 22.91 -22.31 -19.31
C TRP A 370 22.57 -22.39 -17.84
N MET A 371 22.16 -23.56 -17.39
CA MET A 371 21.89 -23.84 -15.98
C MET A 371 22.83 -24.93 -15.49
N ALA A 372 23.30 -24.78 -14.28
CA ALA A 372 24.11 -25.79 -13.62
C ALA A 372 23.39 -26.35 -12.40
N ASN A 373 23.42 -27.67 -12.25
CA ASN A 373 22.97 -28.36 -11.06
C ASN A 373 23.82 -29.58 -10.81
N GLY A 374 24.39 -29.72 -9.60
CA GLY A 374 25.36 -30.73 -9.31
C GLY A 374 26.56 -30.63 -10.26
N GLY A 375 26.92 -31.71 -10.90
CA GLY A 375 28.03 -31.81 -11.85
C GLY A 375 27.67 -31.68 -13.33
N SER A 376 26.45 -31.28 -13.63
CA SER A 376 25.94 -31.19 -14.99
C SER A 376 25.55 -29.78 -15.37
N LEU A 377 25.78 -29.43 -16.62
CA LEU A 377 25.24 -28.24 -17.28
C LEU A 377 24.03 -28.60 -18.11
N LEU A 378 23.01 -27.83 -17.98
CA LEU A 378 21.79 -27.89 -18.76
C LEU A 378 21.69 -26.63 -19.61
N ARG A 379 21.50 -26.79 -20.90
CA ARG A 379 21.07 -25.70 -21.76
C ARG A 379 19.54 -25.71 -21.85
N ALA A 380 18.92 -24.77 -21.17
CA ALA A 380 17.48 -24.66 -21.11
C ALA A 380 16.97 -23.56 -22.03
N THR A 381 16.01 -23.90 -22.92
CA THR A 381 15.13 -22.96 -23.60
C THR A 381 13.74 -23.06 -22.97
N ALA A 382 12.78 -22.22 -23.38
CA ALA A 382 11.41 -22.34 -22.91
C ALA A 382 10.77 -23.70 -23.22
N GLN A 383 11.28 -24.42 -24.23
CA GLN A 383 10.65 -25.63 -24.77
C GLN A 383 11.51 -26.91 -24.64
N ASN A 384 12.83 -26.77 -24.66
CA ASN A 384 13.76 -27.91 -24.70
C ASN A 384 14.91 -27.73 -23.68
N ALA A 385 15.46 -28.85 -23.25
CA ALA A 385 16.66 -28.90 -22.43
C ALA A 385 17.65 -29.93 -22.93
N GLU A 386 18.89 -29.52 -23.10
CA GLU A 386 20.03 -30.38 -23.44
C GLU A 386 20.94 -30.51 -22.23
N VAL A 387 21.24 -31.74 -21.81
CA VAL A 387 22.10 -32.01 -20.63
C VAL A 387 23.51 -32.35 -21.07
N ILE A 388 24.47 -31.60 -20.53
CA ILE A 388 25.91 -31.85 -20.71
C ILE A 388 26.49 -32.21 -19.34
N SER A 389 26.95 -33.44 -19.17
CA SER A 389 27.65 -33.86 -17.95
C SER A 389 29.13 -33.44 -18.02
N LEU A 390 29.57 -32.62 -17.06
CA LEU A 390 30.95 -32.12 -17.01
C LEU A 390 31.87 -32.98 -16.10
N GLY A 391 31.31 -33.97 -15.42
CA GLY A 391 32.07 -34.79 -14.48
C GLY A 391 32.55 -34.06 -13.21
N LEU A 392 31.94 -32.90 -12.90
CA LEU A 392 32.27 -32.11 -11.71
C LEU A 392 31.42 -32.55 -10.52
N PRO A 393 31.93 -32.49 -9.29
CA PRO A 393 31.12 -32.86 -8.12
C PRO A 393 29.98 -31.87 -7.83
N ASN A 394 30.19 -30.59 -8.10
CA ASN A 394 29.17 -29.54 -7.91
C ASN A 394 29.60 -28.29 -8.69
N ILE A 395 28.63 -27.67 -9.37
CA ILE A 395 28.78 -26.39 -10.05
C ILE A 395 28.02 -25.34 -9.27
N GLY A 396 28.71 -24.29 -8.80
CA GLY A 396 28.16 -23.23 -7.99
C GLY A 396 27.85 -21.94 -8.75
N ALA A 397 28.50 -21.71 -9.91
CA ALA A 397 28.23 -20.57 -10.79
C ALA A 397 28.64 -20.88 -12.24
N ALA A 398 28.02 -20.20 -13.17
CA ALA A 398 28.41 -20.16 -14.57
C ALA A 398 28.34 -18.70 -15.08
N LEU A 399 29.25 -18.34 -15.99
CA LEU A 399 29.33 -17.04 -16.63
C LEU A 399 29.59 -17.24 -18.12
N TYR A 400 28.70 -16.70 -18.95
CA TYR A 400 28.92 -16.63 -20.40
C TYR A 400 29.60 -15.32 -20.74
N ALA A 401 30.81 -15.36 -21.14
CA ALA A 401 31.65 -14.20 -21.41
C ALA A 401 31.32 -13.56 -22.79
N PRO A 402 31.66 -12.29 -23.02
CA PRO A 402 31.45 -11.61 -24.28
C PRO A 402 32.24 -12.27 -25.47
N ASP A 403 33.32 -12.95 -25.21
CA ASP A 403 34.11 -13.76 -26.18
C ASP A 403 33.49 -15.13 -26.48
N LYS A 404 32.25 -15.37 -26.01
CA LYS A 404 31.51 -16.64 -26.09
C LYS A 404 32.11 -17.81 -25.30
N THR A 405 33.01 -17.53 -24.39
CA THR A 405 33.53 -18.54 -23.45
C THR A 405 32.53 -18.76 -22.31
N LEU A 406 32.18 -20.02 -22.06
CA LEU A 406 31.41 -20.39 -20.89
C LEU A 406 32.34 -20.77 -19.73
N TRP A 407 32.41 -19.92 -18.74
CA TRP A 407 33.16 -20.16 -17.50
C TRP A 407 32.28 -20.88 -16.49
N VAL A 408 32.87 -21.82 -15.76
CA VAL A 408 32.21 -22.62 -14.74
C VAL A 408 33.01 -22.61 -13.46
N VAL A 409 32.31 -22.33 -12.36
CA VAL A 409 32.86 -22.38 -10.99
C VAL A 409 32.23 -23.56 -10.27
N GLY A 410 33.08 -24.48 -9.81
CA GLY A 410 32.65 -25.61 -9.00
C GLY A 410 33.34 -25.61 -7.63
N TYR A 411 33.12 -26.68 -6.87
CA TYR A 411 33.82 -26.89 -5.62
C TYR A 411 35.31 -27.12 -5.87
N ASN A 412 36.17 -26.26 -5.36
CA ASN A 412 37.60 -26.25 -5.58
C ASN A 412 38.05 -26.25 -7.05
N CYS A 413 37.20 -25.82 -7.96
CA CYS A 413 37.55 -25.73 -9.37
C CYS A 413 36.95 -24.50 -10.04
N LEU A 414 37.70 -24.00 -11.01
CA LEU A 414 37.30 -22.92 -11.92
C LEU A 414 37.87 -23.28 -13.29
N GLY A 415 37.12 -23.18 -14.33
CA GLY A 415 37.55 -23.50 -15.68
C GLY A 415 36.55 -23.06 -16.73
N ARG A 416 36.80 -23.45 -17.96
CA ARG A 416 35.97 -23.15 -19.13
C ARG A 416 35.42 -24.39 -19.79
N VAL A 417 34.30 -24.28 -20.45
CA VAL A 417 33.73 -25.36 -21.24
C VAL A 417 34.15 -25.20 -22.70
N VAL A 418 34.83 -26.17 -23.23
CA VAL A 418 35.29 -26.22 -24.62
C VAL A 418 34.75 -27.49 -25.27
N ASN A 419 33.98 -27.40 -26.35
CA ASN A 419 33.42 -28.56 -27.04
C ASN A 419 32.70 -29.56 -26.08
N GLY A 420 31.91 -29.00 -25.13
CA GLY A 420 31.18 -29.79 -24.16
C GLY A 420 32.03 -30.47 -23.05
N ARG A 421 33.31 -30.14 -22.96
CA ARG A 421 34.23 -30.66 -21.91
C ARG A 421 34.70 -29.53 -21.02
N PHE A 422 34.84 -29.86 -19.73
CA PHE A 422 35.40 -28.93 -18.77
C PHE A 422 36.93 -28.92 -18.87
N VAL A 423 37.50 -27.74 -19.04
CA VAL A 423 38.93 -27.48 -19.03
C VAL A 423 39.27 -26.67 -17.78
N PRO A 424 39.85 -27.31 -16.76
CA PRO A 424 40.17 -26.64 -15.51
C PRO A 424 41.29 -25.61 -15.68
N LEU A 425 41.23 -24.53 -14.88
CA LEU A 425 42.34 -23.62 -14.65
C LEU A 425 43.05 -24.01 -13.36
N GLU A 426 44.38 -23.89 -13.37
CA GLU A 426 45.17 -23.98 -12.15
C GLU A 426 44.85 -22.77 -11.29
N LEU A 427 44.38 -23.01 -10.04
CA LEU A 427 43.95 -21.94 -9.15
C LEU A 427 45.15 -21.24 -8.51
N PRO A 428 45.14 -19.92 -8.33
CA PRO A 428 46.27 -19.16 -7.77
C PRO A 428 46.44 -19.33 -6.27
N VAL A 429 45.59 -20.13 -5.64
CA VAL A 429 45.49 -20.29 -4.19
C VAL A 429 45.72 -21.76 -3.81
N ALA A 430 46.75 -22.02 -3.02
CA ALA A 430 47.09 -23.34 -2.50
C ALA A 430 46.27 -23.68 -1.24
N SER A 431 44.94 -23.81 -1.36
CA SER A 431 44.05 -24.19 -0.25
C SER A 431 43.28 -25.45 -0.57
N LYS A 432 43.03 -26.28 0.45
CA LYS A 432 42.15 -27.46 0.31
C LYS A 432 40.67 -27.09 0.06
N HIS A 433 40.26 -25.86 0.41
CA HIS A 433 38.91 -25.37 0.25
C HIS A 433 38.94 -23.97 -0.38
N VAL A 434 38.78 -23.91 -1.70
CA VAL A 434 38.75 -22.65 -2.45
C VAL A 434 37.30 -22.29 -2.75
N ILE A 435 36.84 -21.13 -2.26
CA ILE A 435 35.52 -20.59 -2.55
C ILE A 435 35.72 -19.38 -3.44
N VAL A 436 35.16 -19.42 -4.63
CA VAL A 436 35.04 -18.25 -5.53
C VAL A 436 33.82 -17.47 -5.12
N GLN A 437 33.96 -16.19 -4.74
CA GLN A 437 32.88 -15.33 -4.28
C GLN A 437 32.25 -14.52 -5.40
N ALA A 438 33.06 -14.08 -6.38
CA ALA A 438 32.55 -13.35 -7.54
C ALA A 438 33.50 -13.58 -8.75
N ILE A 439 32.90 -13.54 -9.96
CA ILE A 439 33.65 -13.60 -11.21
C ILE A 439 33.11 -12.56 -12.20
N ALA A 440 33.99 -12.03 -13.02
CA ALA A 440 33.65 -11.20 -14.18
C ALA A 440 34.65 -11.44 -15.30
N SER A 441 34.22 -11.35 -16.56
CA SER A 441 35.10 -11.54 -17.72
C SER A 441 35.26 -10.25 -18.50
N ASP A 442 36.48 -10.03 -19.02
CA ASP A 442 36.71 -8.91 -19.93
C ASP A 442 36.46 -9.31 -21.41
N ARG A 443 36.48 -8.31 -22.31
CA ARG A 443 36.27 -8.54 -23.75
C ARG A 443 37.43 -9.22 -24.46
N GLN A 444 38.59 -9.38 -23.79
CA GLN A 444 39.83 -9.96 -24.33
C GLN A 444 40.00 -11.39 -23.87
N GLY A 445 39.02 -12.01 -23.23
CA GLY A 445 39.04 -13.38 -22.72
C GLY A 445 39.76 -13.52 -21.36
N GLY A 446 40.07 -12.41 -20.68
CA GLY A 446 40.54 -12.41 -19.32
C GLY A 446 39.41 -12.65 -18.31
N LEU A 447 39.78 -13.19 -17.14
CA LEU A 447 38.83 -13.48 -16.06
C LEU A 447 39.26 -12.82 -14.76
N TRP A 448 38.36 -12.03 -14.18
CA TRP A 448 38.50 -11.52 -12.82
C TRP A 448 37.80 -12.47 -11.86
N ALA A 449 38.48 -12.86 -10.79
CA ALA A 449 37.89 -13.74 -9.79
C ALA A 449 38.30 -13.29 -8.38
N SER A 450 37.32 -13.28 -7.47
CA SER A 450 37.56 -13.07 -6.06
C SER A 450 37.48 -14.41 -5.31
N PHE A 451 38.50 -14.68 -4.50
CA PHE A 451 38.59 -15.90 -3.71
C PHE A 451 38.43 -15.58 -2.23
N ALA A 452 37.50 -16.24 -1.57
CA ALA A 452 37.23 -16.01 -0.15
C ALA A 452 38.50 -16.06 0.70
N ASN A 453 38.72 -15.03 1.50
CA ASN A 453 39.90 -14.84 2.35
C ASN A 453 41.25 -14.77 1.62
N ASN A 454 41.25 -14.69 0.28
CA ASN A 454 42.47 -14.64 -0.52
C ASN A 454 42.58 -13.42 -1.43
N GLY A 455 41.48 -12.64 -1.57
CA GLY A 455 41.45 -11.40 -2.32
C GLY A 455 41.05 -11.53 -3.78
N LEU A 456 41.41 -10.55 -4.58
CA LEU A 456 41.03 -10.39 -5.98
C LEU A 456 42.21 -10.75 -6.90
N TYR A 457 41.91 -11.49 -7.96
CA TYR A 457 42.87 -11.93 -8.98
C TYR A 457 42.34 -11.67 -10.38
N HIS A 458 43.25 -11.40 -11.31
CA HIS A 458 43.01 -11.32 -12.74
C HIS A 458 43.78 -12.41 -13.48
N TRP A 459 43.09 -13.24 -14.24
CA TRP A 459 43.66 -14.22 -15.13
C TRP A 459 43.67 -13.66 -16.57
N HIS A 460 44.87 -13.53 -17.11
CA HIS A 460 45.07 -13.08 -18.47
C HIS A 460 46.29 -13.72 -19.07
N GLN A 461 46.27 -14.07 -20.37
CA GLN A 461 47.38 -14.75 -21.05
C GLN A 461 47.91 -15.98 -20.28
N ASN A 462 47.02 -16.79 -19.78
CA ASN A 462 47.27 -18.00 -19.03
C ASN A 462 48.04 -17.82 -17.70
N ARG A 463 47.98 -16.64 -17.11
CA ARG A 463 48.61 -16.28 -15.84
C ARG A 463 47.67 -15.57 -14.90
N TRP A 464 47.73 -15.94 -13.63
CA TRP A 464 47.06 -15.22 -12.55
C TRP A 464 47.92 -14.09 -12.00
N THR A 465 47.36 -12.92 -11.85
CA THR A 465 47.96 -11.77 -11.17
C THR A 465 47.10 -11.39 -9.99
N ARG A 466 47.68 -11.35 -8.79
CA ARG A 466 46.95 -10.80 -7.64
C ARG A 466 46.82 -9.30 -7.77
N ILE A 467 45.63 -8.77 -7.49
CA ILE A 467 45.35 -7.37 -7.61
C ILE A 467 45.44 -6.74 -6.23
N ASP A 468 46.26 -5.72 -6.12
CA ASP A 468 46.28 -4.83 -4.97
C ASP A 468 44.97 -4.02 -4.92
N GLN A 469 44.20 -4.18 -3.85
CA GLN A 469 42.89 -3.56 -3.66
C GLN A 469 42.99 -2.18 -2.96
N GLY A 470 44.17 -1.83 -2.50
CA GLY A 470 44.43 -0.59 -1.74
C GLY A 470 44.23 -0.72 -0.24
N PRO A 471 44.67 0.28 0.53
CA PRO A 471 44.67 0.25 1.98
C PRO A 471 43.29 -0.03 2.59
N GLY A 472 43.20 -0.96 3.52
CA GLY A 472 41.96 -1.29 4.24
C GLY A 472 41.03 -2.26 3.55
N LEU A 473 41.37 -2.75 2.35
CA LEU A 473 40.61 -3.79 1.64
C LEU A 473 41.41 -5.12 1.50
N ASP A 474 42.67 -5.16 1.85
CA ASP A 474 43.55 -6.34 1.67
C ASP A 474 43.05 -7.61 2.37
N ALA A 475 42.33 -7.46 3.48
CA ALA A 475 41.73 -8.55 4.24
C ALA A 475 40.28 -8.85 3.87
N ILE A 476 39.66 -8.06 2.97
CA ILE A 476 38.25 -8.16 2.60
C ILE A 476 38.15 -8.60 1.14
N THR A 477 37.33 -9.61 0.90
CA THR A 477 37.13 -10.15 -0.44
C THR A 477 35.92 -9.54 -1.10
N PRO A 478 35.99 -9.10 -2.37
CA PRO A 478 34.81 -8.62 -3.10
C PRO A 478 33.75 -9.69 -3.21
N THR A 479 32.49 -9.28 -3.03
CA THR A 479 31.28 -10.11 -3.13
C THR A 479 30.57 -10.00 -4.47
N ALA A 480 30.88 -8.96 -5.25
CA ALA A 480 30.35 -8.74 -6.59
C ALA A 480 31.42 -8.11 -7.48
N LEU A 481 31.47 -8.50 -8.76
CA LEU A 481 32.38 -7.97 -9.76
C LEU A 481 31.61 -7.66 -11.05
N ALA A 482 31.89 -6.52 -11.65
CA ALA A 482 31.38 -6.16 -12.98
C ALA A 482 32.41 -5.32 -13.73
N LEU A 483 32.44 -5.44 -15.06
CA LEU A 483 33.21 -4.54 -15.94
C LEU A 483 32.25 -3.62 -16.69
N ASP A 484 32.62 -2.34 -16.76
CA ASP A 484 31.87 -1.40 -17.60
C ASP A 484 32.33 -1.45 -19.07
N ALA A 485 31.66 -0.69 -19.92
CA ALA A 485 31.95 -0.65 -21.34
C ALA A 485 33.37 -0.17 -21.67
N THR A 486 34.02 0.57 -20.75
CA THR A 486 35.40 1.07 -20.90
C THR A 486 36.43 0.06 -20.46
N GLY A 487 36.03 -1.06 -19.82
CA GLY A 487 36.92 -2.08 -19.25
C GLY A 487 37.34 -1.81 -17.80
N ARG A 488 36.76 -0.79 -17.16
CA ARG A 488 36.97 -0.51 -15.74
C ARG A 488 36.27 -1.56 -14.89
N LEU A 489 36.97 -2.12 -13.93
CA LEU A 489 36.41 -3.07 -12.98
C LEU A 489 35.73 -2.34 -11.83
N TRP A 490 34.55 -2.78 -11.50
CA TRP A 490 33.79 -2.39 -10.33
C TRP A 490 33.70 -3.58 -9.39
N ALA A 491 34.17 -3.42 -8.16
CA ALA A 491 34.19 -4.47 -7.14
C ALA A 491 33.36 -4.04 -5.92
N GLY A 492 32.34 -4.80 -5.61
CA GLY A 492 31.46 -4.61 -4.46
C GLY A 492 31.95 -5.37 -3.24
N TYR A 493 31.85 -4.75 -2.07
CA TYR A 493 32.29 -5.30 -0.78
C TYR A 493 31.16 -5.21 0.25
N PRO A 494 31.30 -5.92 1.37
CA PRO A 494 30.44 -5.70 2.52
C PRO A 494 30.53 -4.26 3.08
N GLN A 495 29.48 -3.85 3.81
CA GLN A 495 29.43 -2.58 4.55
C GLN A 495 29.53 -1.32 3.66
N ASN A 496 28.71 -1.25 2.60
CA ASN A 496 28.60 -0.07 1.74
C ASN A 496 29.91 0.35 1.09
N ARG A 497 30.67 -0.56 0.49
CA ARG A 497 31.92 -0.24 -0.18
C ARG A 497 31.91 -0.73 -1.62
N VAL A 498 32.29 0.13 -2.52
CA VAL A 498 32.51 -0.20 -3.96
C VAL A 498 33.85 0.38 -4.38
N LEU A 499 34.71 -0.47 -4.95
CA LEU A 499 36.01 -0.08 -5.49
C LEU A 499 35.93 -0.07 -7.01
N SER A 500 36.37 1.02 -7.62
CA SER A 500 36.59 1.13 -9.04
C SER A 500 38.08 0.98 -9.33
N ILE A 501 38.44 0.13 -10.31
CA ILE A 501 39.81 -0.11 -10.76
C ILE A 501 39.87 0.18 -12.26
N ASP A 502 40.69 1.19 -12.65
CA ASP A 502 40.94 1.54 -14.02
C ASP A 502 42.46 1.63 -14.23
N GLY A 503 43.04 0.58 -14.79
CA GLY A 503 44.48 0.43 -14.86
C GLY A 503 45.14 0.52 -13.48
N GLN A 504 45.91 1.58 -13.24
CA GLN A 504 46.55 1.84 -11.94
C GLN A 504 45.68 2.71 -11.01
N THR A 505 44.64 3.33 -11.54
CA THR A 505 43.77 4.21 -10.75
C THR A 505 42.77 3.39 -9.94
N ARG A 506 42.64 3.72 -8.65
CA ARG A 506 41.71 3.10 -7.72
C ARG A 506 40.91 4.18 -7.02
N GLN A 507 39.59 3.99 -7.00
CA GLN A 507 38.69 4.90 -6.32
C GLN A 507 37.71 4.09 -5.45
N LEU A 508 37.74 4.33 -4.15
CA LEU A 508 36.83 3.70 -3.20
C LEU A 508 35.64 4.63 -2.93
N PHE A 509 34.47 4.07 -3.08
CA PHE A 509 33.20 4.73 -2.73
C PHE A 509 32.62 4.04 -1.49
N GLY A 510 31.97 4.83 -0.64
CA GLY A 510 31.38 4.35 0.59
C GLY A 510 30.18 5.19 1.04
N SER A 511 29.80 5.07 2.31
CA SER A 511 28.68 5.82 2.87
C SER A 511 28.87 7.35 2.80
N ALA A 512 30.12 7.84 2.82
CA ALA A 512 30.44 9.25 2.64
C ALA A 512 30.05 9.78 1.24
N GLN A 513 30.04 8.90 0.24
CA GLN A 513 29.57 9.21 -1.11
C GLN A 513 28.08 8.84 -1.33
N GLY A 514 27.32 8.54 -0.26
CA GLY A 514 25.90 8.28 -0.31
C GLY A 514 25.50 6.82 -0.53
N LEU A 515 26.44 5.86 -0.47
CA LEU A 515 26.15 4.45 -0.65
C LEU A 515 25.59 3.85 0.65
N HIS A 516 24.31 3.42 0.62
CA HIS A 516 23.59 2.90 1.79
C HIS A 516 22.79 1.63 1.48
N VAL A 517 23.39 0.69 0.72
CA VAL A 517 22.75 -0.58 0.32
C VAL A 517 23.25 -1.80 1.13
N GLY A 518 24.08 -1.59 2.13
CA GLY A 518 24.59 -2.68 2.97
C GLY A 518 25.71 -3.48 2.33
N ASN A 519 25.60 -4.82 2.38
CA ASN A 519 26.53 -5.71 1.71
C ASN A 519 26.19 -5.77 0.22
N ILE A 520 27.17 -5.49 -0.63
CA ILE A 520 26.96 -5.47 -2.08
C ILE A 520 26.86 -6.90 -2.59
N ALA A 521 25.77 -7.26 -3.21
CA ALA A 521 25.54 -8.59 -3.79
C ALA A 521 25.56 -8.60 -5.32
N THR A 522 25.28 -7.45 -5.96
CA THR A 522 25.27 -7.34 -7.43
C THR A 522 25.64 -5.94 -7.89
N ILE A 523 26.23 -5.87 -9.06
CA ILE A 523 26.59 -4.63 -9.75
C ILE A 523 26.15 -4.76 -11.20
N ASP A 524 25.44 -3.76 -11.72
CA ASP A 524 25.05 -3.66 -13.12
C ASP A 524 25.68 -2.42 -13.78
N THR A 525 26.33 -2.65 -14.94
CA THR A 525 27.01 -1.63 -15.75
C THR A 525 26.47 -1.56 -17.18
N SER A 526 25.34 -2.23 -17.46
CA SER A 526 24.88 -2.52 -18.83
C SER A 526 24.43 -1.29 -19.62
N ALA A 527 23.88 -0.25 -18.96
CA ALA A 527 23.28 0.90 -19.62
C ALA A 527 24.05 2.23 -19.41
N GLY A 528 25.34 2.14 -19.12
CA GLY A 528 26.20 3.33 -18.95
C GLY A 528 26.21 3.90 -17.54
N ASP A 529 25.14 3.79 -16.77
CA ASP A 529 25.06 4.11 -15.34
C ASP A 529 25.48 2.89 -14.52
N LEU A 530 26.13 3.13 -13.39
CA LEU A 530 26.41 2.07 -12.43
C LEU A 530 25.24 1.92 -11.47
N LEU A 531 24.67 0.73 -11.41
CA LEU A 531 23.72 0.33 -10.36
C LEU A 531 24.36 -0.66 -9.43
N VAL A 532 24.08 -0.51 -8.14
CA VAL A 532 24.59 -1.37 -7.08
C VAL A 532 23.41 -1.85 -6.24
N GLY A 533 23.30 -3.18 -6.10
CA GLY A 533 22.30 -3.84 -5.29
C GLY A 533 22.92 -4.55 -4.09
N GLY A 534 22.17 -4.56 -2.98
CA GLY A 534 22.61 -5.21 -1.74
C GLY A 534 21.49 -5.42 -0.74
N ASP A 535 21.82 -5.66 0.52
CA ASP A 535 20.89 -5.98 1.60
C ASP A 535 19.83 -4.88 1.82
N GLY A 536 20.22 -3.61 1.68
CA GLY A 536 19.41 -2.44 2.00
C GLY A 536 18.68 -1.81 0.80
N GLY A 537 18.88 -2.33 -0.43
CA GLY A 537 18.22 -1.79 -1.60
C GLY A 537 19.09 -1.63 -2.84
N LEU A 538 18.72 -0.63 -3.64
CA LEU A 538 19.34 -0.30 -4.92
C LEU A 538 19.83 1.15 -4.92
N ALA A 539 21.06 1.38 -5.40
CA ALA A 539 21.64 2.71 -5.56
C ALA A 539 22.27 2.89 -6.94
N ARG A 540 22.18 4.12 -7.47
CA ARG A 540 22.78 4.56 -8.73
C ARG A 540 23.97 5.48 -8.46
N LEU A 541 25.08 5.29 -9.19
CA LEU A 541 26.17 6.25 -9.18
C LEU A 541 25.90 7.36 -10.18
N HIS A 542 25.76 8.59 -9.69
CA HIS A 542 25.54 9.77 -10.50
C HIS A 542 26.47 10.91 -10.04
N HIS A 543 27.20 11.53 -10.97
CA HIS A 543 28.16 12.60 -10.68
C HIS A 543 29.13 12.31 -9.51
N GLY A 544 29.59 11.05 -9.39
CA GLY A 544 30.56 10.64 -8.34
C GLY A 544 29.94 10.42 -6.95
N ARG A 545 28.59 10.44 -6.84
CA ARG A 545 27.86 10.11 -5.61
C ARG A 545 26.82 9.02 -5.86
N PHE A 546 26.58 8.22 -4.85
CA PHE A 546 25.49 7.25 -4.89
C PHE A 546 24.18 7.87 -4.41
N GLU A 547 23.13 7.61 -5.14
CA GLU A 547 21.76 8.00 -4.86
C GLU A 547 20.93 6.73 -4.67
N SER A 548 20.22 6.62 -3.56
CA SER A 548 19.31 5.48 -3.32
C SER A 548 17.99 5.72 -4.04
N LEU A 549 17.44 4.68 -4.64
CA LEU A 549 16.13 4.73 -5.29
C LEU A 549 15.01 4.96 -4.27
N SER A 550 14.24 6.02 -4.47
CA SER A 550 13.02 6.30 -3.69
C SER A 550 11.85 5.50 -4.24
N ILE A 551 11.26 4.61 -3.45
CA ILE A 551 10.16 3.73 -3.83
C ILE A 551 9.12 3.71 -2.70
N ALA A 552 7.84 3.49 -3.03
CA ALA A 552 6.74 3.57 -2.08
C ALA A 552 6.86 2.60 -0.89
N GLU A 553 7.46 1.43 -1.12
CA GLU A 553 7.71 0.41 -0.09
C GLU A 553 9.20 0.02 -0.10
N PRO A 554 10.08 0.73 0.61
CA PRO A 554 11.54 0.48 0.53
C PRO A 554 11.96 -0.95 0.82
N ARG A 555 11.22 -1.66 1.67
CA ARG A 555 11.51 -3.06 2.03
C ARG A 555 11.36 -4.05 0.86
N VAL A 556 10.70 -3.67 -0.22
CA VAL A 556 10.54 -4.52 -1.40
C VAL A 556 11.87 -4.73 -2.13
N LEU A 557 12.78 -3.76 -2.02
CA LEU A 557 14.14 -3.83 -2.57
C LEU A 557 15.16 -4.42 -1.58
N ALA A 558 14.74 -5.12 -0.53
CA ALA A 558 15.68 -5.76 0.38
C ALA A 558 16.37 -6.98 -0.29
N GLY A 559 17.67 -7.16 -0.04
CA GLY A 559 18.42 -8.31 -0.49
C GLY A 559 18.53 -8.42 -2.01
N VAL A 560 18.84 -7.32 -2.68
CA VAL A 560 19.01 -7.27 -4.13
C VAL A 560 20.28 -8.02 -4.53
N SER A 561 20.14 -9.15 -5.21
CA SER A 561 21.25 -9.97 -5.71
C SER A 561 21.26 -10.14 -7.24
N GLY A 562 20.30 -9.59 -7.94
CA GLY A 562 20.24 -9.56 -9.40
C GLY A 562 19.58 -8.29 -9.93
N ILE A 563 20.15 -7.71 -10.96
CA ILE A 563 19.63 -6.52 -11.66
C ILE A 563 19.71 -6.80 -13.15
N VAL A 564 18.65 -6.49 -13.86
CA VAL A 564 18.58 -6.53 -15.34
C VAL A 564 17.93 -5.24 -15.82
N ARG A 565 18.48 -4.63 -16.87
CA ARG A 565 17.87 -3.55 -17.62
C ARG A 565 17.46 -4.04 -19.00
N THR A 566 16.27 -3.69 -19.42
CA THR A 566 15.80 -3.96 -20.78
C THR A 566 16.24 -2.85 -21.72
N ASP A 567 16.18 -3.11 -23.02
CA ASP A 567 16.47 -2.09 -24.06
C ASP A 567 15.50 -0.88 -24.00
N ARG A 568 14.35 -1.03 -23.37
CA ARG A 568 13.38 0.04 -23.12
C ARG A 568 13.72 0.90 -21.90
N GLY A 569 14.72 0.50 -21.12
CA GLY A 569 15.13 1.18 -19.90
C GLY A 569 14.45 0.69 -18.62
N ASP A 570 13.52 -0.26 -18.72
CA ASP A 570 12.88 -0.86 -17.54
C ASP A 570 13.91 -1.61 -16.71
N VAL A 571 13.75 -1.55 -15.39
CA VAL A 571 14.64 -2.19 -14.43
C VAL A 571 13.93 -3.34 -13.73
N TRP A 572 14.55 -4.52 -13.76
CA TRP A 572 14.10 -5.72 -13.09
C TRP A 572 15.10 -6.10 -12.01
N VAL A 573 14.60 -6.33 -10.81
CA VAL A 573 15.40 -6.56 -9.62
C VAL A 573 14.99 -7.87 -8.97
N ASN A 574 15.94 -8.79 -8.76
CA ASN A 574 15.70 -10.02 -7.99
C ASN A 574 16.13 -9.80 -6.54
N GLY A 575 15.20 -9.89 -5.61
CA GLY A 575 15.41 -9.58 -4.20
C GLY A 575 14.79 -10.59 -3.24
N SER A 576 14.94 -10.34 -1.95
CA SER A 576 14.45 -11.24 -0.89
C SER A 576 12.92 -11.26 -0.75
N ARG A 577 12.20 -10.33 -1.39
CA ARG A 577 10.73 -10.27 -1.38
C ARG A 577 10.10 -10.79 -2.66
N GLY A 578 10.91 -11.04 -3.67
CA GLY A 578 10.50 -11.45 -5.01
C GLY A 578 11.23 -10.68 -6.09
N VAL A 579 10.66 -10.68 -7.27
CA VAL A 579 11.12 -9.92 -8.43
C VAL A 579 10.36 -8.60 -8.51
N VAL A 580 11.08 -7.50 -8.60
CA VAL A 580 10.53 -6.15 -8.72
C VAL A 580 10.78 -5.62 -10.12
N HIS A 581 9.73 -5.16 -10.78
CA HIS A 581 9.78 -4.45 -12.04
C HIS A 581 9.50 -2.96 -11.81
N ILE A 582 10.29 -2.11 -12.44
CA ILE A 582 10.14 -0.65 -12.38
C ILE A 582 10.25 -0.12 -13.79
N ASP A 583 9.20 0.55 -14.27
CA ASP A 583 9.21 1.19 -15.58
C ASP A 583 10.33 2.23 -15.67
N ALA A 584 10.88 2.43 -16.86
CA ALA A 584 12.00 3.36 -17.11
C ALA A 584 11.72 4.77 -16.58
N ASP A 585 10.55 5.32 -16.85
CA ASP A 585 10.14 6.65 -16.37
C ASP A 585 10.04 6.74 -14.85
N ALA A 586 9.45 5.73 -14.20
CA ALA A 586 9.33 5.64 -12.75
C ALA A 586 10.72 5.49 -12.10
N PHE A 587 11.60 4.69 -12.72
CA PHE A 587 12.97 4.49 -12.27
C PHE A 587 13.77 5.80 -12.28
N HIS A 588 13.74 6.53 -13.37
CA HIS A 588 14.46 7.81 -13.46
C HIS A 588 13.91 8.83 -12.46
N LYS A 589 12.60 9.01 -12.39
CA LYS A 589 11.94 9.94 -11.44
C LYS A 589 12.19 9.59 -9.99
N GLY A 590 12.41 8.31 -9.68
CA GLY A 590 12.71 7.84 -8.33
C GLY A 590 14.02 8.38 -7.74
N PHE A 591 14.87 9.03 -8.56
CA PHE A 591 16.09 9.71 -8.13
C PHE A 591 15.99 11.24 -8.14
N ASP A 592 14.89 11.83 -8.65
CA ASP A 592 14.76 13.28 -8.84
C ASP A 592 14.40 14.08 -7.58
N GLY A 593 14.29 13.42 -6.45
CA GLY A 593 14.07 14.11 -5.16
C GLY A 593 13.09 13.43 -4.22
N SER A 594 13.01 13.93 -2.99
CA SER A 594 12.38 13.27 -1.84
C SER A 594 10.83 13.17 -1.86
N SER A 595 10.14 13.80 -2.81
CA SER A 595 8.67 13.80 -2.87
C SER A 595 8.06 12.76 -3.81
N TYR A 596 8.85 12.19 -4.72
CA TYR A 596 8.39 11.15 -5.64
C TYR A 596 8.86 9.78 -5.18
N HIS A 597 7.94 8.83 -5.18
CA HIS A 597 8.24 7.43 -4.91
C HIS A 597 7.93 6.63 -6.18
N ALA A 598 8.91 5.92 -6.69
CA ALA A 598 8.76 5.11 -7.90
C ALA A 598 7.68 4.04 -7.70
N ALA A 599 6.77 3.94 -8.66
CA ALA A 599 5.82 2.85 -8.75
C ALA A 599 6.56 1.57 -9.19
N PHE A 600 6.07 0.43 -8.77
CA PHE A 600 6.66 -0.86 -9.06
C PHE A 600 5.62 -1.97 -9.15
N ASP A 601 5.95 -3.02 -9.90
CA ASP A 601 5.24 -4.29 -9.86
C ASP A 601 6.07 -5.31 -9.08
N LEU A 602 5.43 -6.06 -8.19
CA LEU A 602 6.07 -7.14 -7.43
C LEU A 602 5.54 -8.49 -7.91
N PHE A 603 6.46 -9.36 -8.33
CA PHE A 603 6.19 -10.75 -8.67
C PHE A 603 6.73 -11.66 -7.58
N ASP A 604 5.85 -12.38 -6.93
CA ASP A 604 6.16 -13.28 -5.84
C ASP A 604 5.57 -14.69 -6.06
N TYR A 605 5.41 -15.46 -5.00
CA TYR A 605 4.84 -16.80 -5.06
C TYR A 605 3.40 -16.82 -5.61
N HIS A 606 2.66 -15.68 -5.53
CA HIS A 606 1.31 -15.58 -6.12
C HIS A 606 1.33 -15.55 -7.64
N ASP A 607 2.42 -15.08 -8.22
CA ASP A 607 2.63 -15.07 -9.68
C ASP A 607 3.32 -16.32 -10.20
N GLY A 608 3.66 -17.28 -9.33
CA GLY A 608 4.36 -18.52 -9.69
C GLY A 608 5.87 -18.49 -9.48
N LEU A 609 6.42 -17.47 -8.79
CA LEU A 609 7.85 -17.48 -8.44
C LEU A 609 8.12 -18.57 -7.39
N PRO A 610 9.02 -19.53 -7.65
CA PRO A 610 9.17 -20.70 -6.79
C PRO A 610 9.82 -20.39 -5.43
N GLY A 611 10.57 -19.29 -5.33
CA GLY A 611 11.27 -18.91 -4.11
C GLY A 611 11.72 -17.47 -4.13
N ILE A 612 12.65 -17.11 -3.26
CA ILE A 612 13.24 -15.76 -3.18
C ILE A 612 14.66 -15.76 -3.78
N ALA A 613 15.17 -14.59 -4.12
CA ALA A 613 16.50 -14.44 -4.70
C ALA A 613 17.60 -15.16 -3.88
N LEU A 614 18.47 -15.81 -4.58
CA LEU A 614 19.65 -16.43 -3.96
C LEU A 614 20.61 -15.31 -3.50
N GLN A 615 20.83 -15.19 -2.19
CA GLN A 615 21.56 -14.04 -1.61
C GLN A 615 23.09 -14.13 -1.78
N ALA A 616 23.63 -15.32 -1.89
CA ALA A 616 25.07 -15.54 -2.09
C ALA A 616 25.30 -16.25 -3.41
N SER A 617 25.66 -15.52 -4.43
CA SER A 617 25.98 -16.03 -5.76
C SER A 617 27.23 -15.35 -6.32
N PRO A 618 28.16 -16.10 -6.91
CA PRO A 618 29.32 -15.51 -7.59
C PRO A 618 29.02 -14.64 -8.81
N VAL A 619 27.79 -14.69 -9.29
CA VAL A 619 27.27 -13.93 -10.44
C VAL A 619 25.88 -13.39 -10.13
N SER A 620 25.42 -12.42 -10.92
CA SER A 620 24.07 -11.89 -10.80
C SER A 620 23.02 -13.01 -10.82
N THR A 621 21.99 -12.88 -9.97
CA THR A 621 20.87 -13.83 -9.90
C THR A 621 19.73 -13.48 -10.86
N ALA A 622 19.92 -12.49 -11.72
CA ALA A 622 19.02 -12.13 -12.81
C ALA A 622 19.81 -11.93 -14.09
N ILE A 623 19.30 -12.45 -15.20
CA ILE A 623 19.89 -12.30 -16.54
C ILE A 623 18.79 -12.16 -17.58
N ILE A 624 19.10 -11.54 -18.73
CA ILE A 624 18.24 -11.48 -19.90
C ILE A 624 18.79 -12.42 -20.99
N ASP A 625 17.91 -13.18 -21.64
CA ASP A 625 18.31 -14.03 -22.75
C ASP A 625 18.18 -13.30 -24.10
N ALA A 626 18.66 -13.92 -25.16
CA ALA A 626 18.64 -13.38 -26.52
C ALA A 626 17.21 -13.16 -27.09
N GLN A 627 16.19 -13.73 -26.46
CA GLN A 627 14.78 -13.50 -26.82
C GLN A 627 14.12 -12.40 -25.97
N GLY A 628 14.88 -11.74 -25.08
CA GLY A 628 14.37 -10.69 -24.18
C GLY A 628 13.63 -11.23 -22.95
N ARG A 629 13.64 -12.52 -22.70
CA ARG A 629 13.09 -13.10 -21.47
C ARG A 629 14.07 -12.89 -20.33
N ILE A 630 13.54 -12.58 -19.16
CA ILE A 630 14.33 -12.34 -17.96
C ILE A 630 14.24 -13.55 -17.06
N TRP A 631 15.39 -14.09 -16.70
CA TRP A 631 15.53 -15.27 -15.89
C TRP A 631 16.01 -14.91 -14.50
N PHE A 632 15.47 -15.59 -13.51
CA PHE A 632 15.74 -15.35 -12.08
C PHE A 632 16.19 -16.65 -11.40
N ASN A 633 17.26 -16.56 -10.63
CA ASN A 633 17.72 -17.64 -9.78
C ASN A 633 17.20 -17.44 -8.36
N THR A 634 16.46 -18.43 -7.88
CA THR A 634 15.88 -18.41 -6.54
C THR A 634 16.47 -19.56 -5.70
N ASN A 635 16.21 -19.52 -4.40
CA ASN A 635 16.61 -20.58 -3.48
C ASN A 635 15.83 -21.90 -3.68
N GLN A 636 14.82 -21.92 -4.54
CA GLN A 636 14.01 -23.11 -4.85
C GLN A 636 13.99 -23.45 -6.35
N GLY A 637 14.82 -22.81 -7.15
CA GLY A 637 14.95 -23.07 -8.58
C GLY A 637 14.98 -21.82 -9.43
N VAL A 638 14.94 -22.03 -10.74
CA VAL A 638 15.03 -21.00 -11.75
C VAL A 638 13.65 -20.71 -12.32
N ALA A 639 13.35 -19.44 -12.50
CA ALA A 639 12.12 -18.97 -13.11
C ALA A 639 12.41 -17.92 -14.17
N TRP A 640 11.44 -17.64 -15.05
CA TRP A 640 11.59 -16.62 -16.08
C TRP A 640 10.28 -15.87 -16.31
N ILE A 641 10.41 -14.64 -16.80
CA ILE A 641 9.29 -13.78 -17.22
C ILE A 641 9.58 -13.35 -18.67
N ASP A 642 8.53 -13.28 -19.47
CA ASP A 642 8.55 -12.63 -20.79
C ASP A 642 7.91 -11.23 -20.67
N PRO A 643 8.69 -10.14 -20.63
CA PRO A 643 8.16 -8.80 -20.47
C PRO A 643 7.28 -8.35 -21.64
N ALA A 644 7.51 -8.91 -22.85
CA ALA A 644 6.73 -8.59 -24.04
C ALA A 644 5.32 -9.18 -24.01
N HIS A 645 5.12 -10.27 -23.28
CA HIS A 645 3.85 -11.00 -23.19
C HIS A 645 3.32 -11.05 -21.76
N LEU A 646 3.66 -10.07 -20.93
CA LEU A 646 3.18 -9.99 -19.55
C LEU A 646 1.67 -9.67 -19.56
N ARG A 647 0.89 -10.63 -19.07
CA ARG A 647 -0.56 -10.44 -18.93
C ARG A 647 -0.84 -9.57 -17.72
N ARG A 648 -1.62 -8.53 -17.93
CA ARG A 648 -2.15 -7.66 -16.86
C ARG A 648 -3.67 -7.83 -16.80
N ASN A 649 -4.21 -7.80 -15.60
CA ASN A 649 -5.65 -7.78 -15.37
C ASN A 649 -6.18 -6.35 -15.53
N PRO A 650 -6.86 -6.01 -16.64
CA PRO A 650 -7.38 -4.67 -16.88
C PRO A 650 -8.70 -4.41 -16.15
N ILE A 651 -9.26 -5.41 -15.47
CA ILE A 651 -10.61 -5.37 -14.94
C ILE A 651 -10.58 -4.75 -13.54
N ALA A 652 -11.21 -3.58 -13.43
CA ALA A 652 -11.39 -2.92 -12.14
C ALA A 652 -12.36 -3.72 -11.25
N PRO A 653 -12.06 -3.90 -9.96
CA PRO A 653 -12.92 -4.66 -9.06
C PRO A 653 -14.23 -3.90 -8.77
N SER A 654 -15.32 -4.65 -8.60
CA SER A 654 -16.55 -4.09 -8.04
C SER A 654 -16.47 -4.12 -6.52
N VAL A 655 -16.79 -3.01 -5.85
CA VAL A 655 -16.65 -2.86 -4.39
C VAL A 655 -18.02 -2.87 -3.74
N PHE A 656 -18.14 -3.57 -2.61
CA PHE A 656 -19.39 -3.73 -1.87
C PHE A 656 -19.17 -3.50 -0.37
N ILE A 657 -20.09 -2.80 0.26
CA ILE A 657 -20.18 -2.74 1.72
C ILE A 657 -21.15 -3.84 2.16
N GLN A 658 -20.66 -4.79 2.94
CA GLN A 658 -21.41 -5.99 3.33
C GLN A 658 -22.23 -5.81 4.60
N GLY A 659 -21.85 -4.86 5.44
CA GLY A 659 -22.54 -4.61 6.70
C GLY A 659 -21.87 -3.57 7.56
N LEU A 660 -22.64 -3.10 8.53
CA LEU A 660 -22.18 -2.24 9.59
C LEU A 660 -22.49 -2.94 10.93
N THR A 661 -21.49 -3.03 11.79
CA THR A 661 -21.63 -3.66 13.12
C THR A 661 -21.36 -2.63 14.21
N THR A 662 -22.22 -2.57 15.21
CA THR A 662 -22.02 -1.76 16.42
C THR A 662 -22.43 -2.58 17.63
N GLY A 663 -21.51 -2.74 18.62
CA GLY A 663 -21.66 -3.72 19.69
C GLY A 663 -21.88 -5.11 19.11
N ASP A 664 -22.90 -5.83 19.60
CA ASP A 664 -23.24 -7.17 19.12
C ASP A 664 -24.23 -7.18 17.94
N ARG A 665 -24.65 -6.02 17.46
CA ARG A 665 -25.66 -5.92 16.40
C ARG A 665 -25.04 -5.63 15.05
N ARG A 666 -25.29 -6.53 14.09
CA ARG A 666 -24.93 -6.36 12.67
C ARG A 666 -26.15 -5.88 11.86
N TYR A 667 -25.94 -4.86 11.04
CA TYR A 667 -26.90 -4.32 10.10
C TYR A 667 -26.46 -4.70 8.68
N SER A 668 -27.29 -5.42 7.96
CA SER A 668 -27.07 -5.81 6.55
C SER A 668 -27.93 -5.01 5.58
N ASP A 669 -29.05 -4.46 6.05
CA ASP A 669 -29.79 -3.47 5.29
C ASP A 669 -29.16 -2.09 5.55
N LEU A 670 -28.53 -1.57 4.51
CA LEU A 670 -27.66 -0.40 4.58
C LEU A 670 -28.33 0.87 4.04
N GLN A 671 -29.63 0.81 3.65
CA GLN A 671 -30.33 1.97 3.13
C GLN A 671 -30.74 2.91 4.26
N SER A 672 -30.16 4.11 4.27
CA SER A 672 -30.48 5.18 5.25
C SER A 672 -30.44 4.75 6.71
N LEU A 673 -29.35 4.07 7.10
CA LEU A 673 -29.20 3.44 8.40
C LEU A 673 -29.17 4.48 9.54
N ARG A 674 -30.04 4.28 10.52
CA ARG A 674 -30.06 5.06 11.75
C ARG A 674 -29.57 4.20 12.92
N LEU A 675 -28.43 4.54 13.46
CA LEU A 675 -27.84 3.85 14.60
C LEU A 675 -28.40 4.38 15.92
N PRO A 676 -28.50 3.53 16.95
CA PRO A 676 -28.99 3.91 18.28
C PRO A 676 -28.18 5.03 18.91
N GLN A 677 -28.79 5.70 19.88
CA GLN A 677 -28.08 6.59 20.80
C GLN A 677 -26.96 5.78 21.50
N HIS A 678 -25.86 6.43 21.90
CA HIS A 678 -24.68 5.81 22.54
C HIS A 678 -23.81 4.94 21.62
N THR A 679 -24.07 4.91 20.32
CA THR A 679 -23.16 4.27 19.38
C THR A 679 -21.88 5.10 19.29
N SER A 680 -20.79 4.56 19.81
CA SER A 680 -19.47 5.20 19.70
C SER A 680 -18.51 4.45 18.79
N ASN A 681 -18.70 3.13 18.66
CA ASN A 681 -17.83 2.27 17.88
C ASN A 681 -18.61 1.65 16.73
N VAL A 682 -18.04 1.73 15.56
CA VAL A 682 -18.62 1.20 14.33
C VAL A 682 -17.57 0.42 13.58
N ARG A 683 -17.90 -0.82 13.18
CA ARG A 683 -17.13 -1.62 12.24
C ARG A 683 -17.91 -1.71 10.94
N LEU A 684 -17.25 -1.36 9.84
CA LEU A 684 -17.78 -1.48 8.48
C LEU A 684 -17.07 -2.62 7.78
N ASP A 685 -17.82 -3.64 7.40
CA ASP A 685 -17.33 -4.78 6.63
C ASP A 685 -17.55 -4.48 5.13
N TYR A 686 -16.50 -4.63 4.32
CA TYR A 686 -16.54 -4.40 2.88
C TYR A 686 -15.74 -5.47 2.14
N THR A 687 -16.01 -5.61 0.85
CA THR A 687 -15.31 -6.53 -0.02
C THR A 687 -15.19 -5.96 -1.44
N ALA A 688 -14.34 -6.61 -2.23
CA ALA A 688 -14.22 -6.35 -3.66
C ALA A 688 -14.07 -7.67 -4.41
N THR A 689 -14.70 -7.74 -5.58
CA THR A 689 -14.70 -8.91 -6.43
C THR A 689 -13.60 -8.80 -7.48
N SER A 690 -12.38 -9.15 -7.08
CA SER A 690 -11.27 -9.50 -7.96
C SER A 690 -10.82 -10.90 -7.57
N LEU A 691 -11.01 -11.83 -8.49
CA LEU A 691 -10.92 -13.27 -8.23
C LEU A 691 -9.57 -13.87 -8.62
N ALA A 692 -8.76 -13.15 -9.43
CA ALA A 692 -7.47 -13.64 -9.91
C ALA A 692 -6.47 -13.85 -8.76
N ILE A 693 -6.19 -12.81 -7.98
CA ILE A 693 -5.34 -12.88 -6.77
C ILE A 693 -6.01 -12.06 -5.65
N PRO A 694 -7.00 -12.62 -4.95
CA PRO A 694 -7.79 -11.89 -3.95
C PRO A 694 -6.97 -11.34 -2.77
N ASP A 695 -5.83 -11.96 -2.47
CA ASP A 695 -4.92 -11.55 -1.39
C ASP A 695 -4.17 -10.25 -1.68
N ARG A 696 -4.10 -9.83 -2.95
CA ARG A 696 -3.46 -8.58 -3.39
C ARG A 696 -4.42 -7.42 -3.55
N VAL A 697 -5.71 -7.64 -3.39
CA VAL A 697 -6.73 -6.58 -3.43
C VAL A 697 -6.48 -5.60 -2.29
N ARG A 698 -6.20 -4.34 -2.63
CA ARG A 698 -5.96 -3.28 -1.64
C ARG A 698 -7.14 -2.33 -1.59
N PHE A 699 -7.40 -1.82 -0.41
CA PHE A 699 -8.53 -0.94 -0.13
C PHE A 699 -8.04 0.42 0.37
N ARG A 700 -8.78 1.46 -0.02
CA ARG A 700 -8.74 2.77 0.62
C ARG A 700 -10.14 3.14 1.04
N TYR A 701 -10.26 3.75 2.21
CA TYR A 701 -11.56 4.17 2.72
C TYR A 701 -11.47 5.56 3.35
N LYS A 702 -12.64 6.20 3.47
CA LYS A 702 -12.76 7.51 4.10
C LYS A 702 -14.14 7.63 4.74
N LEU A 703 -14.19 8.17 5.95
CA LEU A 703 -15.43 8.56 6.62
C LEU A 703 -15.53 10.09 6.63
N ASP A 704 -16.44 10.63 5.85
CA ASP A 704 -16.67 12.07 5.79
C ASP A 704 -17.12 12.59 7.16
N GLY A 705 -16.49 13.67 7.59
CA GLY A 705 -16.70 14.26 8.92
C GLY A 705 -15.74 13.73 10.01
N VAL A 706 -14.90 12.74 9.68
CA VAL A 706 -13.88 12.17 10.60
C VAL A 706 -12.52 12.20 9.95
N ASP A 707 -12.39 11.64 8.74
CA ASP A 707 -11.13 11.57 8.03
C ASP A 707 -10.93 12.80 7.13
N GLU A 708 -9.77 13.44 7.20
CA GLU A 708 -9.39 14.51 6.26
C GLU A 708 -8.97 13.94 4.91
N GLN A 709 -8.23 12.81 4.91
CA GLN A 709 -7.68 12.15 3.73
C GLN A 709 -8.12 10.68 3.67
N TRP A 710 -7.95 10.06 2.49
CA TRP A 710 -8.16 8.63 2.32
C TRP A 710 -7.19 7.83 3.20
N GLN A 711 -7.74 6.88 3.96
CA GLN A 711 -6.99 5.95 4.78
C GLN A 711 -6.61 4.72 3.94
N ASP A 712 -5.34 4.32 3.98
CA ASP A 712 -4.90 3.08 3.34
C ASP A 712 -5.27 1.88 4.24
N GLY A 713 -6.26 1.11 3.81
CA GLY A 713 -6.70 -0.11 4.46
C GLY A 713 -5.78 -1.31 4.20
N GLY A 714 -4.84 -1.21 3.25
CA GLY A 714 -4.09 -2.37 2.77
C GLY A 714 -5.04 -3.45 2.24
N THR A 715 -4.82 -4.70 2.63
CA THR A 715 -5.69 -5.84 2.25
C THR A 715 -6.83 -6.11 3.25
N ARG A 716 -6.98 -5.28 4.28
CA ARG A 716 -8.06 -5.43 5.28
C ARG A 716 -9.42 -5.19 4.64
N ARG A 717 -10.38 -6.02 4.98
CA ARG A 717 -11.77 -5.95 4.49
C ARG A 717 -12.74 -5.40 5.55
N GLU A 718 -12.21 -4.63 6.48
CA GLU A 718 -12.97 -3.98 7.54
C GLU A 718 -12.32 -2.65 7.93
N ALA A 719 -13.15 -1.68 8.31
CA ALA A 719 -12.73 -0.42 8.88
C ALA A 719 -13.36 -0.24 10.26
N PHE A 720 -12.57 0.23 11.20
CA PHE A 720 -13.00 0.50 12.56
C PHE A 720 -12.95 1.98 12.85
N TYR A 721 -14.04 2.51 13.35
CA TYR A 721 -14.12 3.86 13.87
C TYR A 721 -14.58 3.82 15.31
N SER A 722 -13.88 4.51 16.18
CA SER A 722 -14.20 4.65 17.58
C SER A 722 -14.49 6.10 17.93
N ASN A 723 -15.21 6.30 19.02
CA ASN A 723 -15.54 7.63 19.54
C ASN A 723 -16.32 8.52 18.56
N LEU A 724 -17.22 7.91 17.75
CA LEU A 724 -18.11 8.66 16.88
C LEU A 724 -19.18 9.36 17.71
N GLY A 725 -19.35 10.65 17.46
CA GLY A 725 -20.43 11.44 18.06
C GLY A 725 -21.77 11.31 17.30
N PRO A 726 -22.84 11.92 17.82
CA PRO A 726 -24.08 12.01 17.08
C PRO A 726 -23.90 12.90 15.84
N GLY A 727 -24.36 12.40 14.69
CA GLY A 727 -24.17 13.08 13.42
C GLY A 727 -24.60 12.24 12.22
N LYS A 728 -24.42 12.82 11.05
CA LYS A 728 -24.56 12.13 9.77
C LYS A 728 -23.17 11.85 9.23
N TYR A 729 -22.96 10.64 8.76
CA TYR A 729 -21.70 10.16 8.25
C TYR A 729 -21.90 9.53 6.89
N ARG A 730 -20.91 9.68 6.00
CA ARG A 730 -20.82 8.97 4.73
C ARG A 730 -19.50 8.25 4.66
N PHE A 731 -19.56 6.95 4.60
CA PHE A 731 -18.39 6.10 4.43
C PHE A 731 -18.19 5.81 2.95
N HIS A 732 -16.97 5.96 2.50
CA HIS A 732 -16.53 5.64 1.15
C HIS A 732 -15.45 4.58 1.20
N VAL A 733 -15.48 3.63 0.27
CA VAL A 733 -14.44 2.63 0.10
C VAL A 733 -14.20 2.37 -1.39
N THR A 734 -12.95 2.24 -1.76
CA THR A 734 -12.48 1.89 -3.10
C THR A 734 -11.45 0.77 -3.01
N ALA A 735 -11.24 0.03 -4.08
CA ALA A 735 -10.29 -1.08 -4.10
C ALA A 735 -9.51 -1.12 -5.42
N THR A 736 -8.32 -1.74 -5.39
CA THR A 736 -7.61 -2.13 -6.60
C THR A 736 -7.71 -3.63 -6.82
N ASN A 737 -7.51 -4.06 -8.07
CA ASN A 737 -7.20 -5.45 -8.36
C ASN A 737 -5.72 -5.76 -8.06
N ASP A 738 -5.25 -6.96 -8.41
CA ASP A 738 -3.88 -7.45 -8.23
C ASP A 738 -2.82 -6.69 -9.06
N ASP A 739 -3.22 -6.04 -10.16
CA ASP A 739 -2.37 -5.22 -11.04
C ASP A 739 -2.52 -3.70 -10.81
N GLY A 740 -3.13 -3.29 -9.70
CA GLY A 740 -3.21 -1.88 -9.30
C GLY A 740 -4.30 -1.07 -9.98
N VAL A 741 -5.22 -1.70 -10.72
CA VAL A 741 -6.34 -1.00 -11.37
C VAL A 741 -7.42 -0.67 -10.34
N TRP A 742 -7.64 0.62 -10.09
CA TRP A 742 -8.63 1.09 -9.10
C TRP A 742 -10.05 1.03 -9.61
N SER A 743 -10.99 0.69 -8.72
CA SER A 743 -12.43 0.78 -9.00
C SER A 743 -12.83 2.23 -9.26
N GLY A 744 -13.56 2.47 -10.37
CA GLY A 744 -13.89 3.82 -10.82
C GLY A 744 -14.88 4.57 -9.91
N ARG A 745 -15.84 3.88 -9.29
CA ARG A 745 -16.89 4.47 -8.45
C ARG A 745 -16.78 4.13 -6.97
N GLY A 746 -16.11 3.02 -6.60
CA GLY A 746 -16.10 2.51 -5.24
C GLY A 746 -17.51 2.19 -4.72
N ALA A 747 -17.65 2.08 -3.40
CA ALA A 747 -18.93 1.94 -2.71
C ALA A 747 -19.06 3.01 -1.61
N SER A 748 -20.28 3.43 -1.33
CA SER A 748 -20.55 4.38 -0.24
C SER A 748 -21.83 4.02 0.50
N ILE A 749 -21.86 4.37 1.79
CA ILE A 749 -23.04 4.20 2.66
C ILE A 749 -23.23 5.45 3.50
N ASP A 750 -24.49 5.87 3.62
CA ASP A 750 -24.90 6.92 4.54
C ASP A 750 -25.48 6.30 5.81
N PHE A 751 -24.97 6.73 6.95
CA PHE A 751 -25.56 6.37 8.24
C PHE A 751 -25.59 7.57 9.19
N SER A 752 -26.46 7.50 10.19
CA SER A 752 -26.56 8.55 11.20
C SER A 752 -26.63 7.98 12.59
N ILE A 753 -25.97 8.64 13.54
CA ILE A 753 -26.01 8.31 14.96
C ILE A 753 -26.98 9.30 15.62
N ALA A 754 -27.99 8.77 16.27
CA ALA A 754 -28.98 9.61 16.93
C ALA A 754 -28.35 10.33 18.14
N PRO A 755 -28.60 11.65 18.31
CA PRO A 755 -28.09 12.37 19.46
C PRO A 755 -28.81 11.91 20.73
N GLN A 756 -28.08 11.86 21.86
CA GLN A 756 -28.66 11.71 23.18
C GLN A 756 -29.51 12.94 23.52
N PHE A 757 -30.50 12.74 24.36
CA PHE A 757 -31.37 13.83 24.81
C PHE A 757 -30.58 15.08 25.26
N PHE A 758 -29.48 14.86 26.01
CA PHE A 758 -28.61 15.94 26.50
C PHE A 758 -27.75 16.60 25.41
N GLN A 759 -27.61 16.00 24.25
CA GLN A 759 -26.81 16.51 23.10
C GLN A 759 -27.69 17.24 22.08
N THR A 760 -29.00 17.15 22.24
CA THR A 760 -29.94 17.85 21.33
C THR A 760 -29.83 19.36 21.49
N SER A 761 -29.97 20.10 20.36
CA SER A 761 -29.98 21.56 20.39
C SER A 761 -31.10 22.10 21.28
N TRP A 762 -32.20 21.37 21.37
CA TRP A 762 -33.33 21.67 22.23
C TRP A 762 -32.99 21.63 23.72
N PHE A 763 -32.23 20.59 24.15
CA PHE A 763 -31.77 20.49 25.53
C PHE A 763 -30.72 21.58 25.85
N ARG A 764 -29.81 21.89 24.93
CA ARG A 764 -28.85 22.99 25.11
C ARG A 764 -29.57 24.35 25.23
N LEU A 765 -30.63 24.58 24.43
CA LEU A 765 -31.47 25.74 24.56
C LEU A 765 -32.20 25.78 25.91
N LEU A 766 -32.68 24.64 26.37
CA LEU A 766 -33.36 24.49 27.66
C LEU A 766 -32.42 24.78 28.83
N CYS A 767 -31.20 24.27 28.76
CA CYS A 767 -30.13 24.56 29.73
C CYS A 767 -29.73 26.05 29.71
N ALA A 768 -29.59 26.63 28.51
CA ALA A 768 -29.30 28.05 28.36
C ALA A 768 -30.44 28.91 28.93
N ALA A 769 -31.70 28.55 28.64
CA ALA A 769 -32.88 29.24 29.19
C ALA A 769 -32.97 29.10 30.73
N ALA A 770 -32.73 27.90 31.24
CA ALA A 770 -32.66 27.65 32.69
C ALA A 770 -31.53 28.44 33.37
N GLY A 771 -30.35 28.48 32.70
CA GLY A 771 -29.25 29.32 33.15
C GLY A 771 -29.55 30.80 33.18
N LEU A 772 -30.20 31.30 32.13
CA LEU A 772 -30.65 32.68 32.08
C LEU A 772 -31.68 33.00 33.16
N LEU A 773 -32.64 32.08 33.38
CA LEU A 773 -33.64 32.22 34.44
C LEU A 773 -33.00 32.20 35.82
N LEU A 774 -31.97 31.35 36.02
CA LEU A 774 -31.21 31.30 37.27
C LEU A 774 -30.45 32.61 37.50
N VAL A 775 -29.77 33.12 36.45
CA VAL A 775 -29.05 34.40 36.50
C VAL A 775 -30.02 35.55 36.78
N ALA A 776 -31.18 35.57 36.11
CA ALA A 776 -32.22 36.57 36.35
C ALA A 776 -32.79 36.49 37.78
N ALA A 777 -33.04 35.27 38.29
CA ALA A 777 -33.47 35.03 39.67
C ALA A 777 -32.44 35.49 40.70
N LEU A 778 -31.13 35.12 40.45
CA LEU A 778 -30.01 35.57 41.30
C LEU A 778 -29.82 37.10 41.24
N TYR A 779 -30.03 37.69 40.05
CA TYR A 779 -29.95 39.14 39.86
C TYR A 779 -31.08 39.86 40.58
N LEU A 780 -32.32 39.34 40.49
CA LEU A 780 -33.48 39.87 41.21
C LEU A 780 -33.29 39.68 42.74
N TRP A 781 -32.75 38.56 43.16
CA TRP A 781 -32.42 38.28 44.58
C TRP A 781 -31.33 39.25 45.08
N TRP A 782 -30.27 39.45 44.26
CA TRP A 782 -29.19 40.40 44.55
C TRP A 782 -29.70 41.82 44.59
N LEU A 783 -30.57 42.25 43.67
CA LEU A 783 -31.24 43.53 43.69
C LEU A 783 -32.07 43.75 44.97
N ARG A 784 -32.77 42.71 45.42
CA ARG A 784 -33.50 42.74 46.70
C ARG A 784 -32.58 42.88 47.90
N LEU A 785 -31.46 42.17 47.87
CA LEU A 785 -30.43 42.26 48.91
C LEU A 785 -29.72 43.63 48.92
N MET A 786 -29.41 44.13 47.70
CA MET A 786 -28.75 45.43 47.53
C MET A 786 -29.62 46.62 47.96
N SER A 787 -30.90 46.60 47.62
CA SER A 787 -31.84 47.69 48.01
C SER A 787 -31.98 47.79 49.55
N GLY A 788 -31.73 46.72 50.26
CA GLY A 788 -31.66 46.77 51.74
C GLY A 788 -30.30 47.23 52.31
N ARG A 789 -29.21 47.01 51.63
CA ARG A 789 -27.87 47.33 52.12
C ARG A 789 -27.33 48.72 51.70
N ILE A 790 -27.87 49.30 50.67
CA ILE A 790 -27.43 50.60 50.15
C ILE A 790 -27.87 51.71 51.08
N ARG A 791 -29.00 51.55 51.75
CA ARG A 791 -29.47 52.58 52.70
C ARG A 791 -28.65 52.63 54.01
N LEU A 792 -28.03 51.56 54.41
CA LEU A 792 -27.24 51.51 55.64
C LEU A 792 -25.71 51.83 55.45
N ARG A 793 -25.21 51.71 54.21
CA ARG A 793 -23.75 51.89 53.96
C ARG A 793 -23.38 53.31 53.51
N LEU A 794 -24.32 54.12 53.09
CA LEU A 794 -23.97 55.51 52.68
C LEU A 794 -23.74 56.42 53.87
N GLU A 795 -24.30 56.10 55.00
CA GLU A 795 -24.09 56.88 56.20
C GLU A 795 -22.85 56.55 57.01
N GLU A 796 -22.37 55.28 56.88
CA GLU A 796 -21.22 54.79 57.61
C GLU A 796 -19.88 55.12 56.89
N ARG A 797 -19.83 55.11 55.55
CA ARG A 797 -18.62 55.36 54.79
C ARG A 797 -18.11 56.77 54.77
N THR A 798 -18.99 57.74 54.91
CA THR A 798 -18.61 59.14 55.01
C THR A 798 -17.93 59.46 56.34
N ARG A 799 -18.38 58.84 57.40
CA ARG A 799 -17.81 59.08 58.76
C ARG A 799 -16.47 58.37 58.97
N GLU A 800 -16.30 57.18 58.39
CA GLU A 800 -15.06 56.38 58.57
C GLU A 800 -13.90 56.87 57.70
N ARG A 801 -14.15 57.40 56.52
CA ARG A 801 -13.11 58.05 55.69
C ARG A 801 -12.53 59.33 56.27
N GLU A 802 -13.34 60.13 56.89
CA GLU A 802 -12.85 61.36 57.58
C GLU A 802 -12.12 61.04 58.89
N ARG A 803 -12.40 59.95 59.58
CA ARG A 803 -11.75 59.52 60.77
C ARG A 803 -10.32 58.95 60.50
N ILE A 804 -10.24 58.09 59.54
CA ILE A 804 -8.96 57.43 59.17
C ILE A 804 -7.96 58.38 58.56
N ALA A 805 -8.41 59.39 57.84
CA ALA A 805 -7.52 60.41 57.26
C ALA A 805 -6.96 61.32 58.25
N ARG A 806 -7.67 61.58 59.40
CA ARG A 806 -7.14 62.41 60.53
C ARG A 806 -6.19 61.60 61.45
N GLU A 807 -6.50 60.35 61.78
CA GLU A 807 -5.68 59.51 62.63
C GLU A 807 -4.31 59.20 61.99
N LEU A 808 -4.29 58.96 60.65
CA LEU A 808 -3.06 58.71 59.92
C LEU A 808 -2.16 59.92 59.78
N HIS A 809 -2.76 61.13 59.66
CA HIS A 809 -1.99 62.37 59.60
C HIS A 809 -1.35 62.75 60.95
N ASP A 810 -2.09 62.60 62.05
CA ASP A 810 -1.65 63.08 63.34
C ASP A 810 -0.71 62.14 64.10
N THR A 811 -0.88 60.79 63.86
CA THR A 811 -0.13 59.80 64.62
C THR A 811 1.15 59.32 63.90
N LEU A 812 1.11 59.12 62.59
CA LEU A 812 2.22 58.52 61.83
C LEU A 812 3.19 59.58 61.34
N LEU A 813 2.70 60.66 60.70
CA LEU A 813 3.65 61.74 60.22
C LEU A 813 4.35 62.54 61.34
N GLN A 814 3.59 62.85 62.45
CA GLN A 814 4.23 63.52 63.56
C GLN A 814 5.17 62.63 64.37
N GLY A 815 4.88 61.34 64.51
CA GLY A 815 5.77 60.39 65.20
C GLY A 815 7.07 60.18 64.49
N VAL A 816 7.06 60.05 63.17
CA VAL A 816 8.26 59.83 62.33
C VAL A 816 9.07 61.15 62.24
N GLN A 817 8.40 62.30 62.13
CA GLN A 817 9.12 63.58 62.19
C GLN A 817 9.84 63.76 63.48
N GLY A 818 9.22 63.43 64.68
CA GLY A 818 9.87 63.47 65.98
C GLY A 818 11.05 62.50 66.09
N LEU A 819 10.99 61.31 65.44
CA LEU A 819 12.15 60.40 65.39
C LEU A 819 13.31 60.89 64.50
N LEU A 820 13.04 61.54 63.38
CA LEU A 820 14.04 62.14 62.51
C LEU A 820 14.77 63.29 63.18
N LEU A 821 13.99 64.15 63.88
CA LEU A 821 14.61 65.21 64.64
C LEU A 821 15.53 64.72 65.76
N ARG A 822 15.23 63.64 66.46
CA ARG A 822 16.03 62.98 67.44
C ARG A 822 17.28 62.34 66.85
N LEU A 823 17.17 61.69 65.69
CA LEU A 823 18.36 61.17 64.99
C LEU A 823 19.28 62.22 64.46
N GLN A 824 18.77 63.36 63.99
CA GLN A 824 19.55 64.56 63.62
C GLN A 824 20.26 65.20 64.82
N ALA A 825 19.58 65.22 66.00
CA ALA A 825 20.19 65.73 67.21
C ALA A 825 21.33 64.82 67.74
N LEU A 826 21.15 63.45 67.51
CA LEU A 826 22.24 62.54 67.87
C LEU A 826 23.39 62.58 66.87
N ALA A 827 23.12 62.80 65.58
CA ALA A 827 24.23 63.03 64.61
C ALA A 827 25.00 64.33 64.83
N ALA A 828 24.31 65.37 65.22
CA ALA A 828 24.95 66.67 65.54
C ALA A 828 25.85 66.65 66.81
N GLY A 829 25.64 65.69 67.73
CA GLY A 829 26.46 65.51 68.93
C GLY A 829 27.79 64.75 68.74
N LEU A 830 28.05 64.23 67.53
CA LEU A 830 29.23 63.44 67.18
C LEU A 830 30.29 64.32 66.50
N PRO A 831 31.60 64.14 66.77
CA PRO A 831 32.68 64.94 66.17
C PRO A 831 32.74 64.82 64.64
N ALA A 832 33.07 65.89 63.94
CA ALA A 832 33.29 65.94 62.53
C ALA A 832 34.49 65.06 62.16
N GLY A 833 34.16 63.82 61.58
CA GLY A 833 35.16 62.82 61.20
C GLY A 833 34.85 61.42 61.72
N ASP A 834 33.87 61.26 62.60
CA ASP A 834 33.45 59.91 63.04
C ASP A 834 32.60 59.24 62.02
N HIS A 835 32.97 57.99 61.60
CA HIS A 835 32.27 57.18 60.61
C HIS A 835 30.77 56.90 60.96
N ARG A 836 30.45 56.99 62.28
CA ARG A 836 29.07 56.81 62.76
C ARG A 836 28.23 58.05 62.46
N ARG A 837 28.79 59.25 62.31
CA ARG A 837 28.04 60.43 61.90
C ARG A 837 27.60 60.35 60.46
N SER A 838 28.44 59.89 59.53
CA SER A 838 28.12 59.69 58.13
C SER A 838 27.00 58.64 57.93
N ALA A 839 27.06 57.53 58.67
CA ALA A 839 26.05 56.52 58.67
C ALA A 839 24.66 56.95 59.20
N LEU A 840 24.70 57.89 60.20
CA LEU A 840 23.47 58.44 60.76
C LEU A 840 22.88 59.53 59.85
N ASP A 841 23.65 60.33 59.19
CA ASP A 841 23.22 61.34 58.23
C ASP A 841 22.59 60.60 56.97
N GLU A 842 23.19 59.50 56.50
CA GLU A 842 22.67 58.73 55.40
C GLU A 842 21.34 58.04 55.76
N ALA A 843 21.19 57.53 56.99
CA ALA A 843 19.94 56.96 57.47
C ALA A 843 18.84 58.03 57.63
N VAL A 844 19.19 59.23 57.99
CA VAL A 844 18.26 60.39 58.12
C VAL A 844 17.77 60.83 56.76
N ASP A 845 18.67 60.88 55.76
CA ASP A 845 18.29 61.24 54.40
C ASP A 845 17.40 60.13 53.73
N GLN A 846 17.69 58.84 53.90
CA GLN A 846 16.85 57.77 53.47
C GLN A 846 15.46 57.82 54.12
N ALA A 847 15.39 58.12 55.42
CA ALA A 847 14.13 58.22 56.13
C ALA A 847 13.31 59.45 55.70
N ARG A 848 14.00 60.56 55.31
CA ARG A 848 13.35 61.71 54.71
C ARG A 848 12.76 61.48 53.37
N ASP A 849 13.43 60.74 52.51
CA ASP A 849 12.94 60.40 51.20
C ASP A 849 11.69 59.49 51.30
N MET A 850 11.67 58.49 52.21
CA MET A 850 10.50 57.66 52.48
C MET A 850 9.29 58.49 53.03
N LEU A 851 9.54 59.55 53.79
CA LEU A 851 8.48 60.42 54.27
C LEU A 851 7.86 61.24 53.14
N ILE A 852 8.66 61.75 52.24
CA ILE A 852 8.17 62.44 51.03
C ILE A 852 7.37 61.51 50.16
N GLU A 853 7.84 60.33 49.92
CA GLU A 853 7.08 59.31 49.12
C GLU A 853 5.77 58.89 49.82
N GLY A 854 5.77 58.69 51.10
CA GLY A 854 4.58 58.38 51.90
C GLY A 854 3.54 59.53 51.88
N ARG A 855 3.96 60.79 51.91
CA ARG A 855 3.12 61.95 51.82
C ARG A 855 2.45 62.09 50.43
N ASP A 856 3.21 61.83 49.36
CA ASP A 856 2.72 61.91 47.99
C ASP A 856 1.69 60.83 47.74
N LYS A 857 1.85 59.63 48.29
CA LYS A 857 0.83 58.53 48.17
C LYS A 857 -0.46 58.85 48.96
N ILE A 858 -0.37 59.57 50.06
CA ILE A 858 -1.54 59.99 50.86
C ILE A 858 -2.32 61.14 50.16
N VAL A 859 -1.63 62.04 49.45
CA VAL A 859 -2.19 63.12 48.65
C VAL A 859 -2.88 62.52 47.38
N ALA A 860 -2.33 61.47 46.78
CA ALA A 860 -2.89 60.75 45.65
C ALA A 860 -4.23 60.03 46.00
N LEU A 861 -4.44 59.70 47.29
CA LEU A 861 -5.73 59.15 47.78
C LEU A 861 -6.86 60.19 47.90
N ARG A 862 -6.57 61.48 47.69
CA ARG A 862 -7.56 62.58 47.71
C ARG A 862 -8.12 62.97 46.32
N GLY A 863 -7.82 62.21 45.30
CA GLY A 863 -8.42 62.23 43.99
C GLY A 863 -8.71 63.61 43.43
N THR A 864 -7.86 64.11 42.56
CA THR A 864 -8.25 65.12 41.58
C THR A 864 -8.16 64.56 40.20
N ASP A 865 -9.32 64.42 39.65
CA ASP A 865 -9.63 64.17 38.24
C ASP A 865 -9.12 65.33 37.38
N GLN A 866 -7.79 65.40 37.09
CA GLN A 866 -7.28 66.31 36.06
C GLN A 866 -5.98 65.82 35.46
N ALA A 867 -5.93 65.82 34.17
CA ALA A 867 -4.89 65.54 33.20
C ALA A 867 -4.79 64.07 32.73
N ARG A 868 -5.75 63.66 31.96
CA ARG A 868 -5.52 62.59 30.99
C ARG A 868 -4.91 63.21 29.73
N GLY A 869 -3.57 63.45 29.80
CA GLY A 869 -2.78 63.96 28.71
C GLY A 869 -2.56 62.92 27.61
N GLN A 870 -2.24 63.37 26.42
CA GLN A 870 -1.80 62.56 25.29
C GLN A 870 -0.45 61.87 25.64
N LEU A 871 -0.22 60.66 25.14
CA LEU A 871 1.00 59.85 25.41
C LEU A 871 2.27 60.66 25.13
N THR A 872 2.30 61.36 24.00
CA THR A 872 3.41 62.19 23.57
C THR A 872 3.75 63.29 24.59
N GLU A 873 2.74 63.96 25.16
CA GLU A 873 2.94 64.98 26.19
C GLU A 873 3.51 64.38 27.48
N SER A 874 3.03 63.19 27.86
CA SER A 874 3.56 62.49 29.05
C SER A 874 5.02 62.08 28.88
N ILE A 875 5.42 61.56 27.70
CA ILE A 875 6.80 61.19 27.40
C ILE A 875 7.70 62.43 27.28
N GLN A 876 7.20 63.50 26.71
CA GLN A 876 7.89 64.77 26.63
C GLN A 876 8.20 65.36 28.04
N ALA A 877 7.20 65.39 28.93
CA ALA A 877 7.36 65.84 30.29
C ALA A 877 8.39 65.02 31.10
N ILE A 878 8.38 63.70 30.95
CA ILE A 878 9.36 62.77 31.54
C ILE A 878 10.77 63.09 31.03
N GLY A 879 10.90 63.35 29.73
CA GLY A 879 12.18 63.69 29.11
C GLY A 879 12.72 65.02 29.60
N GLU A 880 11.86 66.01 29.75
CA GLU A 880 12.24 67.34 30.29
C GLU A 880 12.70 67.23 31.73
N GLU A 881 12.04 66.48 32.57
CA GLU A 881 12.42 66.27 33.99
C GLU A 881 13.76 65.58 34.03
N LEU A 882 14.00 64.51 33.30
CA LEU A 882 15.26 63.77 33.28
C LEU A 882 16.40 64.62 32.67
N ALA A 883 16.18 65.37 31.62
CA ALA A 883 17.13 66.20 30.96
C ALA A 883 17.55 67.37 31.88
N SER A 884 16.62 67.92 32.65
CA SER A 884 16.97 68.97 33.66
C SER A 884 17.83 68.44 34.80
N THR A 885 17.64 67.17 35.16
CA THR A 885 18.38 66.55 36.27
C THR A 885 19.77 66.06 35.83
N TYR A 886 19.88 65.49 34.59
CA TYR A 886 21.14 64.88 34.17
C TYR A 886 21.91 65.65 33.09
N GLY A 887 21.39 66.79 32.62
CA GLY A 887 22.05 67.65 31.65
C GLY A 887 22.29 67.09 30.27
N ILE A 888 21.53 66.04 29.85
CA ILE A 888 21.69 65.38 28.57
C ILE A 888 20.51 65.80 27.65
N PRO A 889 20.80 66.34 26.47
CA PRO A 889 19.78 66.73 25.55
C PRO A 889 19.02 65.50 25.03
N PHE A 890 17.68 65.62 24.84
CA PHE A 890 16.84 64.59 24.27
C PHE A 890 15.95 65.17 23.16
N ARG A 891 15.43 64.28 22.34
CA ARG A 891 14.50 64.63 21.26
C ARG A 891 13.38 63.59 21.16
N VAL A 892 12.13 64.03 21.15
CA VAL A 892 10.97 63.19 20.85
C VAL A 892 10.48 63.52 19.46
N THR A 893 10.30 62.51 18.64
CA THR A 893 9.69 62.64 17.31
C THR A 893 8.47 61.71 17.18
N THR A 894 7.42 62.24 16.58
CA THR A 894 6.18 61.49 16.41
C THR A 894 5.85 61.36 14.93
N SER A 895 5.50 60.17 14.52
CA SER A 895 5.11 59.86 13.14
C SER A 895 3.72 59.14 13.08
N GLY A 896 2.91 59.53 12.10
CA GLY A 896 1.53 59.08 12.01
C GLY A 896 0.53 59.98 12.75
N ALA A 897 -0.77 59.76 12.57
CA ALA A 897 -1.78 60.49 13.28
C ALA A 897 -1.91 59.98 14.72
N GLU A 898 -1.73 60.87 15.70
CA GLU A 898 -1.84 60.50 17.12
C GLU A 898 -3.25 60.02 17.46
N LYS A 899 -3.33 58.93 18.20
CA LYS A 899 -4.58 58.28 18.60
C LYS A 899 -4.61 58.15 20.12
N PRO A 900 -5.79 58.45 20.73
CA PRO A 900 -5.91 58.25 22.17
C PRO A 900 -5.75 56.75 22.55
N LEU A 901 -4.99 56.51 23.60
CA LEU A 901 -4.76 55.19 24.14
C LEU A 901 -5.83 54.86 25.20
N CYS A 902 -6.11 53.58 25.35
CA CYS A 902 -6.91 53.06 26.46
C CYS A 902 -6.19 53.35 27.79
N PRO A 903 -6.85 53.91 28.80
CA PRO A 903 -6.21 54.34 30.03
C PRO A 903 -5.31 53.28 30.69
N PRO A 904 -5.71 52.02 30.89
CA PRO A 904 -4.84 51.02 31.49
C PRO A 904 -3.60 50.71 30.66
N ALA A 905 -3.72 50.78 29.31
CA ALA A 905 -2.58 50.56 28.41
C ALA A 905 -1.64 51.77 28.36
N CYS A 906 -2.21 52.98 28.46
CA CYS A 906 -1.44 54.24 28.50
C CYS A 906 -0.49 54.24 29.69
N ASP A 907 -1.02 53.91 30.87
CA ASP A 907 -0.22 53.94 32.12
C ASP A 907 0.95 52.94 32.03
N GLU A 908 0.71 51.69 31.57
CA GLU A 908 1.80 50.72 31.46
C GLU A 908 2.80 51.09 30.37
N VAL A 909 2.35 51.68 29.25
CA VAL A 909 3.26 52.18 28.20
C VAL A 909 4.15 53.33 28.71
N VAL A 910 3.60 54.29 29.41
CA VAL A 910 4.34 55.40 29.98
C VAL A 910 5.37 54.90 30.97
N GLU A 911 5.04 53.93 31.80
CA GLU A 911 5.97 53.37 32.77
C GLU A 911 7.13 52.58 32.10
N ILE A 912 6.87 51.82 31.03
CA ILE A 912 7.92 51.15 30.26
C ILE A 912 8.86 52.17 29.63
N VAL A 913 8.33 53.25 29.03
CA VAL A 913 9.12 54.29 28.37
C VAL A 913 9.88 55.11 29.41
N ARG A 914 9.24 55.42 30.53
CA ARG A 914 9.91 56.10 31.67
C ARG A 914 11.15 55.34 32.16
N GLU A 915 11.00 54.05 32.34
CA GLU A 915 12.11 53.19 32.77
C GLU A 915 13.22 53.09 31.70
N ALA A 916 12.83 52.97 30.42
CA ALA A 916 13.78 52.93 29.29
C ALA A 916 14.55 54.26 29.19
N MET A 917 13.86 55.41 29.33
CA MET A 917 14.48 56.74 29.36
C MET A 917 15.38 56.91 30.56
N ARG A 918 14.90 56.53 31.75
CA ARG A 918 15.71 56.61 32.98
C ARG A 918 17.02 55.83 32.84
N ASN A 919 16.97 54.66 32.26
CA ASN A 919 18.14 53.84 32.01
C ASN A 919 19.11 54.50 31.00
N ALA A 920 18.58 55.16 29.98
CA ALA A 920 19.37 55.91 29.02
C ALA A 920 20.03 57.15 29.63
N PHE A 921 19.31 57.89 30.47
CA PHE A 921 19.85 59.08 31.14
C PHE A 921 20.87 58.74 32.22
N ILE A 922 20.68 57.70 33.00
CA ILE A 922 21.52 57.35 34.15
C ILE A 922 22.77 56.54 33.78
N HIS A 923 22.57 55.56 32.86
CA HIS A 923 23.56 54.51 32.68
C HIS A 923 24.28 54.51 31.31
N ALA A 924 23.74 55.24 30.34
CA ALA A 924 24.29 55.17 29.00
C ALA A 924 25.51 56.04 28.75
N GLU A 925 25.72 57.09 29.56
CA GLU A 925 26.72 58.13 29.29
C GLU A 925 26.54 58.75 27.88
N ALA A 926 25.32 58.96 27.50
CA ALA A 926 24.93 59.40 26.16
C ALA A 926 25.09 60.90 26.00
N LYS A 927 25.31 61.36 24.77
CA LYS A 927 25.31 62.78 24.40
C LYS A 927 23.95 63.22 23.85
N LEU A 928 23.13 62.28 23.35
CA LEU A 928 21.83 62.55 22.85
C LEU A 928 20.95 61.32 23.06
N ILE A 929 19.71 61.56 23.51
CA ILE A 929 18.69 60.48 23.59
C ILE A 929 17.57 60.84 22.65
N GLN A 930 17.18 59.89 21.83
CA GLN A 930 16.10 60.01 20.84
C GLN A 930 14.95 59.04 21.13
N ILE A 931 13.75 59.55 21.10
CA ILE A 931 12.52 58.79 21.29
C ILE A 931 11.64 59.00 20.06
N ASP A 932 11.39 57.92 19.32
CA ASP A 932 10.56 57.94 18.12
C ASP A 932 9.23 57.19 18.38
N ILE A 933 8.12 57.89 18.30
CA ILE A 933 6.79 57.35 18.54
C ILE A 933 6.09 57.21 17.17
N SER A 934 5.76 56.01 16.77
CA SER A 934 5.15 55.75 15.48
C SER A 934 3.72 55.18 15.66
N TYR A 935 2.73 55.97 15.32
CA TYR A 935 1.31 55.56 15.31
C TYR A 935 0.97 54.95 13.95
N ARG A 936 0.76 53.64 13.92
CA ARG A 936 0.34 52.89 12.72
C ARG A 936 -1.12 52.47 12.86
N PRO A 937 -1.81 52.10 11.76
CA PRO A 937 -3.19 51.65 11.84
C PRO A 937 -3.42 50.43 12.75
N GLN A 938 -2.47 49.51 12.81
CA GLN A 938 -2.57 48.25 13.54
C GLN A 938 -1.55 48.07 14.66
N SER A 939 -0.72 49.07 14.98
CA SER A 939 0.27 48.97 16.03
C SER A 939 0.75 50.33 16.47
N LEU A 940 1.14 50.42 17.73
CA LEU A 940 1.94 51.52 18.28
C LEU A 940 3.38 51.05 18.46
N ARG A 941 4.31 51.80 17.98
CA ARG A 941 5.74 51.52 18.15
C ARG A 941 6.45 52.72 18.77
N ILE A 942 7.23 52.42 19.80
CA ILE A 942 8.06 53.44 20.48
C ILE A 942 9.48 52.94 20.50
N ASP A 943 10.38 53.72 19.98
CA ASP A 943 11.80 53.46 19.90
C ASP A 943 12.52 54.46 20.76
N VAL A 944 13.29 54.01 21.77
CA VAL A 944 14.17 54.80 22.62
C VAL A 944 15.60 54.46 22.29
N ARG A 945 16.36 55.47 21.89
CA ARG A 945 17.78 55.33 21.49
C ARG A 945 18.67 56.26 22.29
N ASP A 946 19.80 55.77 22.65
CA ASP A 946 20.94 56.56 23.14
C ASP A 946 22.17 56.35 22.26
N ASP A 947 23.06 57.29 22.22
CA ASP A 947 24.37 57.25 21.52
C ASP A 947 25.55 56.96 22.47
N GLY A 948 25.23 56.43 23.63
CA GLY A 948 26.21 56.22 24.72
C GLY A 948 27.06 54.97 24.55
N ARG A 949 27.60 54.46 25.65
CA ARG A 949 28.52 53.30 25.66
C ARG A 949 27.86 51.97 25.27
N GLY A 950 26.52 51.90 25.27
CA GLY A 950 25.75 50.71 24.94
C GLY A 950 25.84 49.60 25.98
N MET A 951 24.86 48.70 25.94
CA MET A 951 24.76 47.54 26.82
C MET A 951 25.60 46.37 26.30
N GLN A 952 26.33 45.67 27.16
CA GLN A 952 27.11 44.50 26.74
C GLN A 952 26.18 43.33 26.34
N ALA A 953 26.57 42.57 25.32
CA ALA A 953 25.79 41.45 24.79
C ALA A 953 25.51 40.33 25.83
N SER A 954 26.39 40.20 26.85
CA SER A 954 26.19 39.30 27.99
C SER A 954 25.04 39.74 28.90
N THR A 955 24.91 41.03 29.15
CA THR A 955 23.85 41.61 30.00
C THR A 955 22.47 41.54 29.34
N ILE A 956 22.41 41.63 28.01
CA ILE A 956 21.17 41.49 27.22
C ILE A 956 20.69 40.04 27.22
N ARG A 957 21.59 39.03 27.28
CA ARG A 957 21.27 37.61 27.28
C ARG A 957 20.93 37.02 28.65
N GLN A 958 21.50 37.58 29.74
CA GLN A 958 21.26 37.09 31.09
C GLN A 958 20.12 37.86 31.75
N ARG A 959 18.88 37.41 31.56
CA ARG A 959 17.65 38.01 32.13
C ARG A 959 17.52 38.00 33.65
N ARG A 960 18.47 37.42 34.40
CA ARG A 960 18.42 37.26 35.86
C ARG A 960 19.83 37.38 36.46
N LEU A 961 20.29 38.59 36.62
CA LEU A 961 21.43 38.87 37.52
C LEU A 961 21.01 39.93 38.55
N GLU A 962 21.43 39.74 39.77
CA GLU A 962 21.17 40.57 40.93
C GLU A 962 21.45 42.04 40.65
N GLY A 963 20.42 42.89 40.79
CA GLY A 963 20.56 44.36 40.68
C GLY A 963 19.83 45.05 39.53
N HIS A 964 19.24 44.35 38.52
CA HIS A 964 18.60 45.01 37.37
C HIS A 964 17.07 44.85 37.33
N TRP A 965 16.40 45.23 38.41
CA TRP A 965 14.95 45.17 38.55
C TRP A 965 14.18 45.93 37.46
N GLY A 966 14.76 47.03 36.94
CA GLY A 966 14.14 47.84 35.89
C GLY A 966 13.93 47.11 34.56
N LEU A 967 14.90 46.28 34.12
CA LEU A 967 14.78 45.52 32.87
C LEU A 967 13.74 44.38 32.94
N VAL A 968 13.64 43.77 34.13
CA VAL A 968 12.64 42.73 34.40
C VAL A 968 11.23 43.33 34.38
N GLY A 969 11.06 44.46 35.10
CA GLY A 969 9.79 45.17 35.16
C GLY A 969 9.29 45.67 33.81
N MET A 970 10.17 46.15 32.93
CA MET A 970 9.81 46.53 31.58
C MET A 970 9.32 45.33 30.75
N HIS A 971 9.93 44.13 30.86
CA HIS A 971 9.47 42.95 30.16
C HIS A 971 8.13 42.45 30.70
N GLU A 972 7.94 42.38 31.99
CA GLU A 972 6.68 41.96 32.59
C GLU A 972 5.50 42.87 32.20
N ARG A 973 5.73 44.17 32.18
CA ARG A 973 4.73 45.16 31.75
C ARG A 973 4.42 45.03 30.25
N ALA A 974 5.45 44.80 29.41
CA ALA A 974 5.26 44.56 27.99
C ALA A 974 4.48 43.27 27.72
N GLU A 975 4.75 42.21 28.50
CA GLU A 975 4.03 40.92 28.39
C GLU A 975 2.57 41.08 28.80
N LYS A 976 2.27 41.84 29.86
CA LYS A 976 0.90 42.18 30.26
C LYS A 976 0.11 42.87 29.14
N LEU A 977 0.80 43.72 28.37
CA LEU A 977 0.21 44.41 27.22
C LEU A 977 0.18 43.55 25.94
N GLY A 978 0.68 42.32 25.97
CA GLY A 978 0.88 41.54 24.75
C GLY A 978 1.80 42.22 23.74
N ALA A 979 2.69 43.06 24.22
CA ALA A 979 3.63 43.84 23.44
C ALA A 979 4.98 43.12 23.30
N THR A 980 5.69 43.42 22.22
CA THR A 980 7.05 42.95 22.05
C THR A 980 8.03 44.03 22.46
N LEU A 981 8.84 43.74 23.50
CA LEU A 981 9.94 44.58 23.90
C LEU A 981 11.27 44.00 23.45
N THR A 982 12.02 44.73 22.66
CA THR A 982 13.34 44.31 22.15
C THR A 982 14.40 45.30 22.57
N ILE A 983 15.43 44.84 23.23
CA ILE A 983 16.59 45.64 23.64
C ILE A 983 17.82 45.13 22.91
N ARG A 984 18.52 46.00 22.21
CA ARG A 984 19.72 45.66 21.42
C ARG A 984 20.75 46.81 21.45
N ARG A 985 21.97 46.47 21.15
CA ARG A 985 23.04 47.46 21.00
C ARG A 985 22.80 48.28 19.74
N GLY A 986 22.93 49.57 19.81
CA GLY A 986 22.88 50.49 18.66
C GLY A 986 24.18 50.47 17.84
N GLU A 987 24.06 50.72 16.54
CA GLU A 987 25.21 50.95 15.65
C GLU A 987 25.32 52.45 15.32
N PRO A 988 26.48 53.11 15.43
CA PRO A 988 27.81 52.56 15.80
C PRO A 988 28.04 52.42 17.32
N SER A 989 27.17 52.97 18.18
CA SER A 989 27.27 52.88 19.64
C SER A 989 25.89 53.12 20.29
N GLY A 990 25.72 52.87 21.60
CA GLY A 990 24.51 53.11 22.36
C GLY A 990 23.62 51.92 22.55
N THR A 991 22.42 52.15 23.13
CA THR A 991 21.37 51.12 23.31
C THR A 991 20.12 51.51 22.53
N TYR A 992 19.44 50.50 22.01
CA TYR A 992 18.20 50.66 21.24
C TYR A 992 17.09 49.80 21.88
N VAL A 993 16.11 50.43 22.47
CA VAL A 993 14.95 49.82 23.10
C VAL A 993 13.73 50.03 22.19
N VAL A 994 13.11 48.98 21.76
CA VAL A 994 11.95 48.98 20.88
C VAL A 994 10.78 48.34 21.60
N LEU A 995 9.70 49.08 21.73
CA LEU A 995 8.43 48.61 22.23
C LEU A 995 7.42 48.63 21.08
N ALA A 996 6.93 47.48 20.71
CA ALA A 996 5.90 47.32 19.67
C ALA A 996 4.62 46.69 20.25
N ILE A 997 3.51 47.39 20.14
CA ILE A 997 2.26 47.04 20.81
C ILE A 997 1.17 46.87 19.73
N PRO A 998 0.39 45.77 19.73
CA PRO A 998 -0.73 45.56 18.79
C PRO A 998 -1.80 46.63 18.98
N GLY A 999 -2.32 47.18 17.88
CA GLY A 999 -3.26 48.29 17.90
C GLY A 999 -4.60 47.98 18.59
N HIS A 1000 -5.04 46.72 18.58
CA HIS A 1000 -6.28 46.32 19.25
C HIS A 1000 -6.16 46.38 20.79
N VAL A 1001 -4.95 46.34 21.35
CA VAL A 1001 -4.69 46.46 22.79
C VAL A 1001 -4.62 47.91 23.22
N VAL A 1002 -4.02 48.74 22.39
CA VAL A 1002 -3.67 50.12 22.72
C VAL A 1002 -4.77 51.09 22.38
N PHE A 1003 -5.43 50.95 21.21
CA PHE A 1003 -6.40 51.93 20.71
C PHE A 1003 -7.85 51.59 21.04
N GLY A 1004 -8.15 50.48 21.72
CA GLY A 1004 -9.49 50.02 22.04
C GLY A 1004 -10.28 49.54 20.82
N PRO A 1005 -11.47 48.94 21.00
CA PRO A 1005 -12.32 48.51 19.90
C PRO A 1005 -12.80 49.69 19.08
N GLN A 1006 -12.37 49.76 17.82
CA GLN A 1006 -12.94 50.73 16.88
C GLN A 1006 -14.42 50.39 16.60
N PRO A 1007 -15.36 51.32 16.61
CA PRO A 1007 -16.74 51.06 16.18
C PRO A 1007 -16.74 50.68 14.70
N PHE A 1008 -17.30 49.49 14.39
CA PHE A 1008 -17.50 49.01 13.04
C PHE A 1008 -18.26 50.08 12.22
N ARG A 1009 -17.58 50.70 11.27
CA ARG A 1009 -18.26 51.46 10.20
C ARG A 1009 -19.00 50.43 9.33
N ARG A 1010 -20.32 50.36 9.48
CA ARG A 1010 -21.20 49.70 8.51
C ARG A 1010 -20.96 50.34 7.15
N ARG A 1011 -20.52 49.60 6.16
CA ARG A 1011 -20.66 49.97 4.74
C ARG A 1011 -22.14 49.92 4.41
N PRO A 1012 -22.69 50.92 3.75
CA PRO A 1012 -23.99 50.79 3.16
C PRO A 1012 -23.96 49.82 1.99
N ILE A 1013 -25.04 49.08 1.81
CA ILE A 1013 -25.31 48.07 0.79
C ILE A 1013 -25.18 48.68 -0.60
#